data_ea4d195ac4d8587dad0e2152b59bddbd
#
_entry.id   ea4d195ac4d8587dad0e2152b59bddbd
#
_cell.length_a   1.000
_cell.length_b   1.000
_cell.length_c   1.000
_cell.angle_alpha   90.00
_cell.angle_beta   90.00
_cell.angle_gamma   90.00
#
_symmetry.space_group_name_H-M   'P 1'
#
loop_
_entity.id
_entity.type
_entity.pdbx_description
1 polymer ?
#
loop_
_entity_poly.entity_id
_entity_poly.type
_entity_poly.pdbx_seq_one_letter_code
_entity_poly.pdbx_strand_id
1 'polypeptide(L)'
;MLSAITFVECVVATEPLSSNHRDESNFMLHPRIQEVTERVIERSKQTRQAYLERINHAKKQTRTRAGLGCGNIAHVMAACSSDDKARLKADEQPNLAIINSYNDMLSAHVPYKDFPDLIKELATKYDATAQVAGGVPAMCDGVTQGRDGMELSLFSRDVIAMSTAVSLSHDVFDGVFCLGVCDKIVPGLLIGALSFGHLPVAFLPAGPMQSGIPNKEKARVRQKFAQGLVSRDELLEAESASYHSAGTCTFYGTANSNQMLMEIMGLHLPGSSFINPYTELRDGLTGNAVETMLKQLIESKDANCLADVVTEKTIINGLVGLLSTGGSTNHAIHLVAIAKAAGVQLTWKDMSDLSEVVPLLTRIYPNGSADVNHFQAAGGMGFLMKQLVGAGFLHNDVKTIVGDGLEAYTCEPRLDTDNNVIMTNSSGPSKVKWVPCPEKSLDEEVLRPIDNPFSKQGGLQLLTGNLGKAVIKVSAVAIEHQVVTAPAKVFSSQGALQEAYSRGELNQDFIAVLKEQGPKAKGMPELHKLTPVMATLQDQGYKVAIVTDGRMSGASGKVPAAIHLAPEAVEGGIIAKIHEGDLVTLDAPAGILKLHVEDDELEKRELQLSPASPTFGTGRELFEGFRNIVSSADLGASAFGIE
;
A
#
# COMPACT_ATOMS: atom_id res chain seq x y z
N MET A 1 -19.40 -10.25 37.96
CA MET A 1 -19.08 -11.49 37.22
C MET A 1 -19.12 -11.12 35.76
N LEU A 2 -18.01 -10.65 35.23
CA LEU A 2 -17.83 -10.31 33.83
C LEU A 2 -17.31 -11.58 33.13
N SER A 3 -18.12 -12.15 32.25
CA SER A 3 -17.73 -13.30 31.44
C SER A 3 -16.71 -12.86 30.43
N ALA A 4 -15.55 -13.51 30.42
CA ALA A 4 -14.55 -13.41 29.38
C ALA A 4 -15.22 -13.65 28.00
N ILE A 5 -15.24 -12.64 27.16
CA ILE A 5 -15.51 -12.83 25.74
C ILE A 5 -14.17 -13.19 25.12
N THR A 6 -13.89 -14.46 25.10
CA THR A 6 -12.80 -15.04 24.29
C THR A 6 -13.06 -14.67 22.84
N PHE A 7 -12.09 -14.14 22.14
CA PHE A 7 -12.09 -14.14 20.68
C PHE A 7 -12.38 -15.59 20.26
N VAL A 8 -13.48 -15.75 19.58
CA VAL A 8 -14.03 -17.06 19.25
C VAL A 8 -12.93 -17.86 18.57
N GLU A 9 -12.48 -18.92 19.22
CA GLU A 9 -11.99 -20.08 18.49
C GLU A 9 -12.99 -20.30 17.36
N CYS A 10 -12.51 -20.36 16.13
CA CYS A 10 -13.31 -20.79 14.99
C CYS A 10 -13.63 -22.27 15.25
N VAL A 11 -14.54 -22.51 16.20
CA VAL A 11 -14.98 -23.85 16.57
C VAL A 11 -15.85 -24.32 15.42
N VAL A 12 -15.25 -25.12 14.56
CA VAL A 12 -15.99 -26.02 13.71
C VAL A 12 -16.83 -26.90 14.64
N ALA A 13 -18.16 -26.69 14.63
CA ALA A 13 -19.08 -27.63 15.26
C ALA A 13 -19.01 -28.93 14.48
N THR A 14 -18.13 -29.82 14.89
CA THR A 14 -18.10 -31.22 14.50
C THR A 14 -18.73 -32.01 15.63
N GLU A 15 -19.79 -32.78 15.32
CA GLU A 15 -20.22 -33.91 16.16
C GLU A 15 -19.00 -34.76 16.54
N PRO A 16 -19.01 -35.43 17.71
CA PRO A 16 -17.85 -36.15 18.18
C PRO A 16 -17.60 -37.39 17.31
N LEU A 17 -16.76 -37.23 16.32
CA LEU A 17 -16.10 -38.37 15.67
C LEU A 17 -14.97 -38.83 16.57
N SER A 18 -15.00 -40.14 16.87
CA SER A 18 -14.09 -40.90 17.68
C SER A 18 -12.64 -40.47 17.60
N SER A 19 -12.00 -40.45 18.78
CA SER A 19 -10.56 -40.28 19.01
C SER A 19 -9.71 -41.07 18.00
N ASN A 20 -9.18 -40.35 17.02
CA ASN A 20 -7.98 -40.82 16.31
C ASN A 20 -7.22 -39.58 15.81
N HIS A 21 -6.00 -39.43 16.33
CA HIS A 21 -4.89 -38.63 15.86
C HIS A 21 -5.27 -37.25 15.27
N ARG A 22 -5.20 -36.21 16.10
CA ARG A 22 -4.85 -34.87 15.61
C ARG A 22 -3.43 -35.00 15.05
N ASP A 23 -3.34 -35.17 13.74
CA ASP A 23 -2.13 -34.85 13.03
C ASP A 23 -1.85 -33.36 13.32
N GLU A 24 -0.86 -33.09 14.13
CA GLU A 24 -0.13 -31.85 14.08
C GLU A 24 0.54 -31.80 12.71
N SER A 25 -0.22 -31.45 11.66
CA SER A 25 0.35 -31.10 10.38
C SER A 25 1.18 -29.84 10.65
N ASN A 26 2.48 -30.02 10.86
CA ASN A 26 3.49 -28.98 10.76
C ASN A 26 3.26 -28.31 9.41
N PHE A 27 2.56 -27.17 9.39
CA PHE A 27 2.46 -26.31 8.22
C PHE A 27 3.87 -25.82 7.90
N MET A 28 4.56 -26.58 7.05
CA MET A 28 5.93 -26.26 6.67
C MET A 28 5.89 -25.04 5.77
N LEU A 29 6.50 -23.96 6.19
CA LEU A 29 6.65 -22.76 5.37
C LEU A 29 7.34 -23.13 4.05
N HIS A 30 6.92 -22.52 2.94
CA HIS A 30 7.50 -22.76 1.63
C HIS A 30 9.02 -22.47 1.66
N PRO A 31 9.90 -23.38 1.21
CA PRO A 31 11.36 -23.25 1.38
C PRO A 31 11.93 -21.92 0.85
N ARG A 32 11.40 -21.42 -0.27
CA ARG A 32 11.86 -20.13 -0.82
C ARG A 32 11.45 -18.93 0.03
N ILE A 33 10.26 -18.98 0.67
CA ILE A 33 9.81 -17.95 1.61
C ILE A 33 10.77 -17.94 2.82
N GLN A 34 11.06 -19.12 3.36
CA GLN A 34 11.99 -19.24 4.48
C GLN A 34 13.37 -18.72 4.12
N GLU A 35 13.96 -19.16 3.00
CA GLU A 35 15.27 -18.70 2.52
C GLU A 35 15.38 -17.19 2.40
N VAL A 36 14.37 -16.57 1.74
CA VAL A 36 14.36 -15.10 1.57
C VAL A 36 14.20 -14.39 2.91
N THR A 37 13.35 -14.90 3.79
CA THR A 37 13.16 -14.33 5.14
C THR A 37 14.46 -14.39 5.95
N GLU A 38 15.14 -15.53 6.00
CA GLU A 38 16.40 -15.69 6.70
C GLU A 38 17.47 -14.75 6.16
N ARG A 39 17.54 -14.58 4.83
CA ARG A 39 18.44 -13.62 4.17
C ARG A 39 18.14 -12.18 4.56
N VAL A 40 16.85 -11.81 4.63
CA VAL A 40 16.42 -10.47 5.07
C VAL A 40 16.76 -10.26 6.54
N ILE A 41 16.50 -11.24 7.42
CA ILE A 41 16.85 -11.19 8.85
C ILE A 41 18.35 -10.98 9.04
N GLU A 42 19.19 -11.80 8.40
CA GLU A 42 20.64 -11.69 8.55
C GLU A 42 21.19 -10.36 8.06
N ARG A 43 20.71 -9.88 6.90
CA ARG A 43 21.08 -8.57 6.36
C ARG A 43 20.65 -7.42 7.25
N SER A 44 19.50 -7.54 7.91
CA SER A 44 18.89 -6.49 8.74
C SER A 44 19.40 -6.47 10.17
N LYS A 45 20.15 -7.47 10.60
CA LYS A 45 20.51 -7.73 12.01
C LYS A 45 20.96 -6.48 12.78
N GLN A 46 21.87 -5.71 12.22
CA GLN A 46 22.39 -4.51 12.88
C GLN A 46 21.36 -3.37 12.92
N THR A 47 20.74 -3.09 11.78
CA THR A 47 19.77 -1.99 11.67
C THR A 47 18.50 -2.29 12.46
N ARG A 48 18.03 -3.55 12.44
CA ARG A 48 16.88 -3.99 13.23
C ARG A 48 17.18 -3.92 14.74
N GLN A 49 18.34 -4.36 15.16
CA GLN A 49 18.76 -4.26 16.57
C GLN A 49 18.80 -2.80 17.02
N ALA A 50 19.41 -1.90 16.24
CA ALA A 50 19.47 -0.47 16.57
C ALA A 50 18.07 0.16 16.64
N TYR A 51 17.15 -0.23 15.74
CA TYR A 51 15.76 0.18 15.81
C TYR A 51 15.09 -0.29 17.10
N LEU A 52 15.19 -1.58 17.44
CA LEU A 52 14.57 -2.14 18.64
C LEU A 52 15.16 -1.56 19.93
N GLU A 53 16.45 -1.24 19.98
CA GLU A 53 17.07 -0.55 21.11
C GLU A 53 16.47 0.83 21.33
N ARG A 54 16.24 1.62 20.26
CA ARG A 54 15.56 2.92 20.35
C ARG A 54 14.13 2.78 20.85
N ILE A 55 13.37 1.80 20.32
CA ILE A 55 11.99 1.56 20.75
C ILE A 55 11.92 1.11 22.21
N ASN A 56 12.82 0.20 22.64
CA ASN A 56 12.90 -0.25 24.02
C ASN A 56 13.31 0.87 24.98
N HIS A 57 14.17 1.79 24.53
CA HIS A 57 14.55 2.97 25.31
C HIS A 57 13.32 3.89 25.49
N ALA A 58 12.58 4.17 24.39
CA ALA A 58 11.34 4.95 24.46
C ALA A 58 10.32 4.28 25.38
N LYS A 59 10.08 2.96 25.25
CA LYS A 59 9.16 2.20 26.13
C LYS A 59 9.48 2.33 27.60
N LYS A 60 10.76 2.49 27.97
CA LYS A 60 11.18 2.68 29.37
C LYS A 60 11.00 4.10 29.87
N GLN A 61 11.12 5.09 28.99
CA GLN A 61 10.99 6.52 29.34
C GLN A 61 9.55 7.01 29.32
N THR A 62 8.77 6.53 28.38
CA THR A 62 7.36 6.86 28.19
C THR A 62 6.52 6.10 29.22
N ARG A 63 6.61 6.47 30.45
CA ARG A 63 5.59 6.03 31.35
C ARG A 63 4.68 7.18 31.67
N THR A 64 3.59 7.16 30.89
CA THR A 64 2.28 7.70 31.29
C THR A 64 2.28 9.21 31.56
N ARG A 65 1.16 9.78 31.32
CA ARG A 65 0.81 11.14 31.74
C ARG A 65 1.28 11.48 33.14
N ALA A 66 1.39 10.49 34.07
CA ALA A 66 1.96 10.65 35.42
C ALA A 66 3.41 11.18 35.40
N GLY A 67 4.19 10.91 34.38
CA GLY A 67 5.54 11.45 34.21
C GLY A 67 5.58 12.89 33.70
N LEU A 68 4.44 13.43 33.23
CA LEU A 68 4.36 14.79 32.72
C LEU A 68 4.29 15.80 33.86
N GLY A 69 4.92 16.96 33.67
CA GLY A 69 4.75 18.07 34.62
C GLY A 69 3.30 18.55 34.68
N CYS A 70 2.87 19.05 35.86
CA CYS A 70 1.49 19.52 36.05
C CYS A 70 1.05 20.56 35.01
N GLY A 71 1.94 21.42 34.53
CA GLY A 71 1.66 22.38 33.48
C GLY A 71 1.40 21.69 32.12
N ASN A 72 2.15 20.64 31.79
CA ASN A 72 1.99 19.90 30.55
C ASN A 72 0.62 19.23 30.48
N ILE A 73 0.26 18.45 31.52
CA ILE A 73 -1.04 17.77 31.53
C ILE A 73 -2.22 18.74 31.62
N ALA A 74 -2.05 19.90 32.29
CA ALA A 74 -3.08 20.94 32.36
C ALA A 74 -3.38 21.52 30.97
N HIS A 75 -2.38 21.70 30.09
CA HIS A 75 -2.59 22.11 28.71
C HIS A 75 -3.37 21.08 27.91
N VAL A 76 -3.06 19.78 28.04
CA VAL A 76 -3.82 18.72 27.39
C VAL A 76 -5.27 18.72 27.84
N MET A 77 -5.51 18.79 29.16
CA MET A 77 -6.85 18.80 29.75
C MET A 77 -7.66 20.05 29.41
N ALA A 78 -7.02 21.21 29.18
CA ALA A 78 -7.71 22.47 28.93
C ALA A 78 -8.66 22.40 27.72
N ALA A 79 -8.34 21.60 26.72
CA ALA A 79 -9.14 21.40 25.51
C ALA A 79 -10.28 20.38 25.67
N CYS A 80 -10.38 19.69 26.82
CA CYS A 80 -11.27 18.55 27.01
C CYS A 80 -12.57 18.92 27.72
N SER A 81 -13.59 18.07 27.60
CA SER A 81 -14.80 18.09 28.41
C SER A 81 -14.49 17.86 29.88
N SER A 82 -15.45 18.13 30.79
CA SER A 82 -15.27 17.88 32.23
C SER A 82 -15.00 16.42 32.55
N ASP A 83 -15.69 15.51 31.82
CA ASP A 83 -15.57 14.07 32.02
C ASP A 83 -14.24 13.53 31.50
N ASP A 84 -13.79 14.01 30.30
CA ASP A 84 -12.48 13.64 29.78
C ASP A 84 -11.34 14.17 30.62
N LYS A 85 -11.50 15.37 31.24
CA LYS A 85 -10.53 15.88 32.23
C LYS A 85 -10.36 14.94 33.40
N ALA A 86 -11.48 14.38 33.91
CA ALA A 86 -11.45 13.43 35.01
C ALA A 86 -10.72 12.13 34.60
N ARG A 87 -11.00 11.59 33.39
CA ARG A 87 -10.33 10.41 32.87
C ARG A 87 -8.84 10.64 32.62
N LEU A 88 -8.48 11.76 31.99
CA LEU A 88 -7.06 12.10 31.73
C LEU A 88 -6.26 12.35 33.01
N LYS A 89 -6.92 12.75 34.09
CA LYS A 89 -6.31 12.94 35.41
C LYS A 89 -6.08 11.63 36.13
N ALA A 90 -6.85 10.59 35.81
CA ALA A 90 -6.67 9.25 36.32
C ALA A 90 -5.65 8.52 35.43
N ASP A 91 -4.43 8.34 35.90
CA ASP A 91 -3.30 7.79 35.09
C ASP A 91 -3.52 6.38 34.56
N GLU A 92 -4.48 5.64 35.12
CA GLU A 92 -4.78 4.26 34.74
C GLU A 92 -5.67 4.15 33.49
N GLN A 93 -6.32 5.25 33.08
CA GLN A 93 -7.27 5.24 31.98
C GLN A 93 -6.55 5.53 30.65
N PRO A 94 -6.71 4.67 29.60
CA PRO A 94 -6.07 4.88 28.32
C PRO A 94 -6.49 6.18 27.62
N ASN A 95 -5.54 6.81 26.94
CA ASN A 95 -5.78 7.92 26.04
C ASN A 95 -5.30 7.56 24.62
N LEU A 96 -6.20 7.54 23.66
CA LEU A 96 -5.93 7.11 22.29
C LEU A 96 -5.68 8.32 21.38
N ALA A 97 -4.61 8.25 20.59
CA ALA A 97 -4.36 9.19 19.50
C ALA A 97 -5.17 8.82 18.26
N ILE A 98 -5.74 9.80 17.59
CA ILE A 98 -6.32 9.68 16.26
C ILE A 98 -5.49 10.55 15.31
N ILE A 99 -4.79 9.94 14.35
CA ILE A 99 -4.11 10.63 13.27
C ILE A 99 -5.00 10.52 12.02
N ASN A 100 -5.53 11.67 11.57
CA ASN A 100 -6.60 11.69 10.58
C ASN A 100 -6.16 12.34 9.27
N SER A 101 -6.42 11.66 8.15
CA SER A 101 -6.21 12.16 6.80
C SER A 101 -7.48 12.68 6.12
N TYR A 102 -8.50 13.08 6.89
CA TYR A 102 -9.74 13.64 6.37
C TYR A 102 -9.48 14.78 5.38
N ASN A 103 -10.27 14.80 4.30
CA ASN A 103 -10.20 15.82 3.27
C ASN A 103 -11.54 15.88 2.52
N ASP A 104 -12.15 17.06 2.39
CA ASP A 104 -13.43 17.27 1.71
C ASP A 104 -13.35 17.08 0.19
N MET A 105 -12.17 17.37 -0.39
CA MET A 105 -11.97 17.35 -1.84
C MET A 105 -11.75 15.93 -2.38
N LEU A 106 -11.29 15.00 -1.54
CA LEU A 106 -10.83 13.69 -1.97
C LEU A 106 -11.84 12.61 -1.55
N SER A 107 -12.49 11.97 -2.53
CA SER A 107 -13.52 10.95 -2.30
C SER A 107 -13.11 9.85 -1.33
N ALA A 108 -11.85 9.42 -1.39
CA ALA A 108 -11.31 8.38 -0.52
C ALA A 108 -11.22 8.80 0.96
N HIS A 109 -11.10 10.10 1.23
CA HIS A 109 -10.82 10.66 2.55
C HIS A 109 -12.03 11.30 3.23
N VAL A 110 -13.07 11.64 2.46
CA VAL A 110 -14.33 12.20 2.98
C VAL A 110 -14.94 11.35 4.10
N PRO A 111 -14.94 9.98 4.04
CA PRO A 111 -15.55 9.18 5.10
C PRO A 111 -14.91 9.38 6.47
N TYR A 112 -13.65 9.80 6.53
CA TYR A 112 -12.95 10.01 7.80
C TYR A 112 -13.43 11.21 8.61
N LYS A 113 -14.39 11.98 8.11
CA LYS A 113 -15.01 13.09 8.84
C LYS A 113 -15.61 12.61 10.16
N ASP A 114 -16.35 11.51 10.12
CA ASP A 114 -17.19 11.06 11.21
C ASP A 114 -16.51 10.01 12.13
N PHE A 115 -15.40 9.41 11.67
CA PHE A 115 -14.66 8.39 12.44
C PHE A 115 -14.17 8.89 13.80
N PRO A 116 -13.63 10.12 13.96
CA PRO A 116 -13.17 10.57 15.27
C PRO A 116 -14.27 10.61 16.33
N ASP A 117 -15.47 11.01 15.95
CA ASP A 117 -16.57 11.12 16.92
C ASP A 117 -17.07 9.73 17.35
N LEU A 118 -17.15 8.77 16.41
CA LEU A 118 -17.44 7.38 16.70
C LEU A 118 -16.38 6.76 17.64
N ILE A 119 -15.10 6.99 17.37
CA ILE A 119 -13.98 6.47 18.18
C ILE A 119 -14.07 7.06 19.61
N LYS A 120 -14.30 8.37 19.76
CA LYS A 120 -14.42 9.02 21.07
C LYS A 120 -15.61 8.50 21.87
N GLU A 121 -16.77 8.37 21.22
CA GLU A 121 -17.97 7.81 21.85
C GLU A 121 -17.69 6.41 22.41
N LEU A 122 -17.05 5.57 21.61
CA LEU A 122 -16.73 4.20 22.01
C LEU A 122 -15.65 4.13 23.09
N ALA A 123 -14.61 4.96 23.00
CA ALA A 123 -13.59 5.05 24.06
C ALA A 123 -14.23 5.39 25.42
N THR A 124 -15.20 6.30 25.43
CA THR A 124 -15.94 6.68 26.64
C THR A 124 -16.67 5.51 27.31
N LYS A 125 -17.15 4.53 26.52
CA LYS A 125 -17.82 3.33 27.06
C LYS A 125 -16.88 2.40 27.84
N TYR A 126 -15.58 2.53 27.61
CA TYR A 126 -14.50 1.80 28.30
C TYR A 126 -13.77 2.68 29.34
N ASP A 127 -14.37 3.81 29.72
CA ASP A 127 -13.77 4.80 30.61
C ASP A 127 -12.40 5.32 30.11
N ALA A 128 -12.19 5.32 28.81
CA ALA A 128 -11.00 5.81 28.13
C ALA A 128 -11.27 7.14 27.42
N THR A 129 -10.21 7.81 26.97
CA THR A 129 -10.30 9.01 26.15
C THR A 129 -9.72 8.75 24.76
N ALA A 130 -10.18 9.49 23.76
CA ALA A 130 -9.58 9.53 22.45
C ALA A 130 -9.53 10.98 21.94
N GLN A 131 -8.39 11.38 21.36
CA GLN A 131 -8.18 12.73 20.90
C GLN A 131 -7.64 12.73 19.46
N VAL A 132 -8.14 13.63 18.61
CA VAL A 132 -7.49 13.90 17.34
C VAL A 132 -6.14 14.57 17.65
N ALA A 133 -5.07 13.79 17.59
CA ALA A 133 -3.71 14.23 17.89
C ALA A 133 -3.16 15.12 16.75
N GLY A 134 -3.61 14.88 15.51
CA GLY A 134 -3.25 15.70 14.38
C GLY A 134 -3.95 15.27 13.10
N GLY A 135 -3.99 16.19 12.13
CA GLY A 135 -4.32 15.93 10.75
C GLY A 135 -3.05 15.77 9.91
N VAL A 136 -3.11 14.89 8.93
CA VAL A 136 -2.05 14.77 7.90
C VAL A 136 -2.59 15.21 6.55
N PRO A 137 -1.77 15.83 5.68
CA PRO A 137 -2.22 16.19 4.34
C PRO A 137 -2.55 14.92 3.55
N ALA A 138 -3.54 14.99 2.67
CA ALA A 138 -3.83 13.93 1.72
C ALA A 138 -3.68 14.48 0.30
N MET A 139 -3.00 13.73 -0.57
CA MET A 139 -2.84 14.06 -1.98
C MET A 139 -3.30 12.89 -2.84
N CYS A 140 -4.22 13.16 -3.75
CA CYS A 140 -4.75 12.15 -4.67
C CYS A 140 -4.10 12.31 -6.05
N ASP A 141 -3.40 11.28 -6.50
CA ASP A 141 -2.78 11.26 -7.83
C ASP A 141 -3.82 11.40 -8.95
N GLY A 142 -5.04 10.90 -8.75
CA GLY A 142 -6.13 11.08 -9.70
C GLY A 142 -6.49 12.54 -9.95
N VAL A 143 -6.42 13.40 -8.93
CA VAL A 143 -6.68 14.84 -9.04
C VAL A 143 -5.49 15.58 -9.65
N THR A 144 -4.28 15.19 -9.30
CA THR A 144 -3.05 15.89 -9.72
C THR A 144 -2.45 15.37 -11.02
N GLN A 145 -3.02 14.32 -11.63
CA GLN A 145 -2.53 13.75 -12.89
C GLN A 145 -2.32 14.79 -13.97
N GLY A 146 -1.11 14.83 -14.53
CA GLY A 146 -0.74 15.75 -15.61
C GLY A 146 -0.63 17.22 -15.19
N ARG A 147 -0.58 17.50 -13.89
CA ARG A 147 -0.37 18.85 -13.34
C ARG A 147 0.99 18.91 -12.62
N ASP A 148 1.56 20.09 -12.51
CA ASP A 148 2.86 20.32 -11.86
C ASP A 148 2.87 19.86 -10.40
N GLY A 149 1.74 19.98 -9.69
CA GLY A 149 1.60 19.49 -8.31
C GLY A 149 1.86 18.00 -8.14
N MET A 150 1.82 17.20 -9.24
CA MET A 150 2.14 15.79 -9.20
C MET A 150 3.60 15.51 -8.78
N GLU A 151 4.50 16.46 -8.99
CA GLU A 151 5.91 16.36 -8.56
C GLU A 151 6.06 16.32 -7.04
N LEU A 152 5.03 16.73 -6.28
CA LEU A 152 5.01 16.68 -4.82
C LEU A 152 4.46 15.35 -4.28
N SER A 153 3.83 14.55 -5.13
CA SER A 153 3.07 13.39 -4.70
C SER A 153 3.90 12.38 -3.91
N LEU A 154 5.09 12.00 -4.39
CA LEU A 154 5.96 11.07 -3.67
C LEU A 154 6.41 11.66 -2.31
N PHE A 155 6.83 12.92 -2.31
CA PHE A 155 7.29 13.60 -1.10
C PHE A 155 6.19 13.81 -0.05
N SER A 156 4.90 13.84 -0.47
CA SER A 156 3.78 13.90 0.48
C SER A 156 3.80 12.74 1.47
N ARG A 157 4.31 11.56 1.09
CA ARG A 157 4.53 10.41 2.00
C ARG A 157 5.43 10.80 3.16
N ASP A 158 6.53 11.46 2.88
CA ASP A 158 7.53 11.82 3.88
C ASP A 158 7.02 12.99 4.75
N VAL A 159 6.27 13.95 4.17
CA VAL A 159 5.57 14.99 4.94
C VAL A 159 4.53 14.39 5.88
N ILE A 160 3.77 13.39 5.45
CA ILE A 160 2.80 12.68 6.27
C ILE A 160 3.50 11.96 7.43
N ALA A 161 4.64 11.32 7.17
CA ALA A 161 5.43 10.66 8.21
C ALA A 161 5.93 11.66 9.27
N MET A 162 6.45 12.82 8.85
CA MET A 162 6.85 13.90 9.76
C MET A 162 5.66 14.47 10.53
N SER A 163 4.51 14.70 9.88
CA SER A 163 3.30 15.19 10.56
C SER A 163 2.80 14.21 11.61
N THR A 164 2.82 12.91 11.30
CA THR A 164 2.50 11.84 12.26
C THR A 164 3.45 11.87 13.45
N ALA A 165 4.75 12.00 13.21
CA ALA A 165 5.75 12.09 14.26
C ALA A 165 5.55 13.33 15.15
N VAL A 166 5.27 14.50 14.56
CA VAL A 166 4.96 15.74 15.31
C VAL A 166 3.75 15.51 16.21
N SER A 167 2.69 14.89 15.70
CA SER A 167 1.46 14.63 16.46
C SER A 167 1.71 13.71 17.65
N LEU A 168 2.46 12.62 17.46
CA LEU A 168 2.73 11.63 18.52
C LEU A 168 3.81 12.10 19.50
N SER A 169 4.66 13.06 19.15
CA SER A 169 5.72 13.60 20.01
C SER A 169 5.22 14.36 21.24
N HIS A 170 3.92 14.59 21.36
CA HIS A 170 3.31 15.13 22.57
C HIS A 170 3.36 14.15 23.76
N ASP A 171 3.59 12.86 23.49
CA ASP A 171 3.84 11.82 24.49
C ASP A 171 2.75 11.69 25.58
N VAL A 172 1.49 11.78 25.14
CA VAL A 172 0.31 11.71 26.02
C VAL A 172 -0.62 10.55 25.69
N PHE A 173 -0.22 9.68 24.77
CA PHE A 173 -1.06 8.63 24.21
C PHE A 173 -0.56 7.23 24.57
N ASP A 174 -1.51 6.32 24.77
CA ASP A 174 -1.25 4.91 25.11
C ASP A 174 -1.46 3.98 23.91
N GLY A 175 -2.16 4.43 22.86
CA GLY A 175 -2.39 3.73 21.62
C GLY A 175 -2.77 4.67 20.48
N VAL A 176 -2.71 4.21 19.24
CA VAL A 176 -2.86 5.07 18.05
C VAL A 176 -3.79 4.44 17.01
N PHE A 177 -4.75 5.21 16.54
CA PHE A 177 -5.52 4.93 15.33
C PHE A 177 -5.03 5.80 14.18
N CYS A 178 -4.58 5.14 13.10
CA CYS A 178 -4.23 5.77 11.84
C CYS A 178 -5.41 5.70 10.87
N LEU A 179 -6.02 6.84 10.58
CA LEU A 179 -7.11 6.98 9.61
C LEU A 179 -6.52 7.37 8.27
N GLY A 180 -6.21 6.38 7.44
CA GLY A 180 -5.53 6.60 6.18
C GLY A 180 -5.87 5.55 5.12
N VAL A 181 -6.07 6.04 3.90
CA VAL A 181 -6.22 5.28 2.67
C VAL A 181 -5.34 5.91 1.58
N CYS A 182 -5.40 5.42 0.37
CA CYS A 182 -4.66 5.96 -0.78
C CYS A 182 -3.15 5.70 -0.78
N ASP A 183 -2.51 6.28 -1.78
CA ASP A 183 -1.22 5.87 -2.34
C ASP A 183 -0.05 6.13 -1.37
N LYS A 184 0.08 7.39 -0.90
CA LYS A 184 1.18 7.83 -0.04
C LYS A 184 0.79 7.95 1.42
N ILE A 185 -0.51 8.01 1.71
CA ILE A 185 -1.00 8.30 3.06
C ILE A 185 -0.72 7.12 3.99
N VAL A 186 -1.10 5.92 3.59
CA VAL A 186 -0.86 4.71 4.40
C VAL A 186 0.63 4.49 4.67
N PRO A 187 1.53 4.45 3.67
CA PRO A 187 2.95 4.28 3.97
C PRO A 187 3.53 5.46 4.76
N GLY A 188 3.07 6.69 4.54
CA GLY A 188 3.51 7.84 5.32
C GLY A 188 3.13 7.73 6.80
N LEU A 189 1.87 7.39 7.09
CA LEU A 189 1.38 7.14 8.45
C LEU A 189 2.18 6.02 9.13
N LEU A 190 2.41 4.91 8.43
CA LEU A 190 3.14 3.76 8.99
C LEU A 190 4.60 4.10 9.27
N ILE A 191 5.29 4.77 8.34
CA ILE A 191 6.68 5.23 8.53
C ILE A 191 6.78 6.16 9.74
N GLY A 192 5.86 7.12 9.88
CA GLY A 192 5.83 8.03 11.03
C GLY A 192 5.56 7.31 12.34
N ALA A 193 4.56 6.41 12.36
CA ALA A 193 4.19 5.63 13.54
C ALA A 193 5.31 4.67 13.98
N LEU A 194 6.12 4.13 13.05
CA LEU A 194 7.25 3.26 13.39
C LEU A 194 8.32 3.96 14.24
N SER A 195 8.42 5.29 14.21
CA SER A 195 9.27 6.03 15.16
C SER A 195 8.75 5.94 16.61
N PHE A 196 7.49 5.60 16.79
CA PHE A 196 6.80 5.35 18.06
C PHE A 196 6.39 3.88 18.19
N GLY A 197 7.22 2.99 17.70
CA GLY A 197 6.96 1.55 17.64
C GLY A 197 6.69 0.87 18.99
N HIS A 198 6.87 1.57 20.12
CA HIS A 198 6.51 1.12 21.46
C HIS A 198 5.00 1.26 21.75
N LEU A 199 4.25 1.97 20.91
CA LEU A 199 2.79 2.10 21.04
C LEU A 199 2.08 1.03 20.20
N PRO A 200 0.95 0.50 20.69
CA PRO A 200 -0.01 -0.23 19.85
C PRO A 200 -0.59 0.70 18.79
N VAL A 201 -0.64 0.24 17.53
CA VAL A 201 -1.14 1.03 16.40
C VAL A 201 -2.06 0.17 15.55
N ALA A 202 -3.25 0.67 15.25
CA ALA A 202 -4.18 0.07 14.30
C ALA A 202 -4.52 1.05 13.17
N PHE A 203 -4.65 0.52 11.96
CA PHE A 203 -5.14 1.27 10.82
C PHE A 203 -6.63 1.00 10.64
N LEU A 204 -7.40 2.04 10.39
CA LEU A 204 -8.85 1.95 10.14
C LEU A 204 -9.13 2.36 8.70
N PRO A 205 -9.44 1.41 7.81
CA PRO A 205 -9.73 1.72 6.41
C PRO A 205 -11.09 2.39 6.25
N ALA A 206 -11.19 3.40 5.37
CA ALA A 206 -12.48 3.97 4.98
C ALA A 206 -13.27 3.03 4.06
N GLY A 207 -12.58 2.22 3.27
CA GLY A 207 -13.14 1.31 2.30
C GLY A 207 -13.28 1.88 0.89
N PRO A 208 -13.50 1.01 -0.11
CA PRO A 208 -13.71 1.41 -1.49
C PRO A 208 -15.11 2.00 -1.71
N MET A 209 -15.25 2.89 -2.71
CA MET A 209 -16.58 3.26 -3.20
C MET A 209 -17.28 2.04 -3.83
N GLN A 210 -18.59 2.13 -4.02
CA GLN A 210 -19.32 1.11 -4.75
C GLN A 210 -18.87 1.06 -6.22
N SER A 211 -19.07 -0.09 -6.87
CA SER A 211 -18.75 -0.26 -8.30
C SER A 211 -19.58 0.68 -9.17
N GLY A 212 -18.90 1.40 -10.06
CA GLY A 212 -19.52 2.22 -11.09
C GLY A 212 -19.59 1.48 -12.43
N ILE A 213 -19.42 2.21 -13.54
CA ILE A 213 -19.35 1.57 -14.86
C ILE A 213 -18.16 0.59 -14.93
N PRO A 214 -18.28 -0.50 -15.71
CA PRO A 214 -17.20 -1.46 -15.87
C PRO A 214 -15.89 -0.81 -16.33
N ASN A 215 -14.75 -1.23 -15.74
CA ASN A 215 -13.42 -0.70 -16.08
C ASN A 215 -13.10 -0.81 -17.58
N LYS A 216 -13.59 -1.87 -18.24
CA LYS A 216 -13.42 -2.06 -19.70
C LYS A 216 -14.14 -0.97 -20.49
N GLU A 217 -15.33 -0.56 -20.07
CA GLU A 217 -16.07 0.52 -20.71
C GLU A 217 -15.37 1.87 -20.53
N LYS A 218 -14.94 2.18 -19.31
CA LYS A 218 -14.13 3.38 -19.04
C LYS A 218 -12.88 3.44 -19.90
N ALA A 219 -12.14 2.34 -19.99
CA ALA A 219 -10.95 2.27 -20.84
C ALA A 219 -11.28 2.50 -22.33
N ARG A 220 -12.39 1.94 -22.80
CA ARG A 220 -12.88 2.14 -24.18
C ARG A 220 -13.21 3.61 -24.47
N VAL A 221 -13.88 4.30 -23.56
CA VAL A 221 -14.20 5.74 -23.73
C VAL A 221 -12.92 6.57 -23.75
N ARG A 222 -11.96 6.30 -22.87
CA ARG A 222 -10.63 6.96 -22.88
C ARG A 222 -9.87 6.76 -24.18
N GLN A 223 -9.88 5.55 -24.76
CA GLN A 223 -9.26 5.27 -26.04
C GLN A 223 -9.94 6.03 -27.18
N LYS A 224 -11.26 6.05 -27.21
CA LYS A 224 -12.03 6.81 -28.20
C LYS A 224 -11.75 8.32 -28.10
N PHE A 225 -11.63 8.85 -26.88
CA PHE A 225 -11.28 10.25 -26.68
C PHE A 225 -9.86 10.56 -27.20
N ALA A 226 -8.89 9.68 -26.93
CA ALA A 226 -7.53 9.83 -27.48
C ALA A 226 -7.48 9.78 -29.01
N GLN A 227 -8.45 9.09 -29.64
CA GLN A 227 -8.63 9.03 -31.09
C GLN A 227 -9.48 10.19 -31.66
N GLY A 228 -9.99 11.09 -30.81
CA GLY A 228 -10.88 12.19 -31.22
C GLY A 228 -12.31 11.75 -31.61
N LEU A 229 -12.73 10.55 -31.23
CA LEU A 229 -14.02 9.95 -31.60
C LEU A 229 -15.16 10.24 -30.60
N VAL A 230 -14.85 10.78 -29.43
CA VAL A 230 -15.83 11.22 -28.41
C VAL A 230 -15.43 12.59 -27.88
N SER A 231 -16.42 13.35 -27.41
CA SER A 231 -16.23 14.69 -26.86
C SER A 231 -15.64 14.64 -25.43
N ARG A 232 -15.18 15.81 -24.96
CA ARG A 232 -14.74 15.98 -23.56
C ARG A 232 -15.89 15.73 -22.58
N ASP A 233 -17.10 16.10 -22.92
CA ASP A 233 -18.28 15.95 -22.06
C ASP A 233 -18.65 14.47 -21.92
N GLU A 234 -18.63 13.69 -23.01
CA GLU A 234 -18.84 12.23 -22.97
C GLU A 234 -17.75 11.53 -22.14
N LEU A 235 -16.49 11.98 -22.24
CA LEU A 235 -15.43 11.45 -21.38
C LEU A 235 -15.70 11.80 -19.91
N LEU A 236 -16.08 13.04 -19.59
CA LEU A 236 -16.38 13.47 -18.24
C LEU A 236 -17.55 12.69 -17.64
N GLU A 237 -18.59 12.42 -18.41
CA GLU A 237 -19.72 11.58 -17.99
C GLU A 237 -19.24 10.16 -17.61
N ALA A 238 -18.45 9.52 -18.45
CA ALA A 238 -17.93 8.18 -18.17
C ALA A 238 -17.00 8.16 -16.94
N GLU A 239 -16.14 9.18 -16.79
CA GLU A 239 -15.30 9.32 -15.59
C GLU A 239 -16.15 9.53 -14.34
N SER A 240 -17.15 10.39 -14.39
CA SER A 240 -18.05 10.66 -13.26
C SER A 240 -18.88 9.41 -12.88
N ALA A 241 -19.29 8.62 -13.85
CA ALA A 241 -19.98 7.35 -13.59
C ALA A 241 -19.06 6.26 -13.01
N SER A 242 -17.73 6.43 -13.14
CA SER A 242 -16.73 5.54 -12.53
C SER A 242 -16.34 5.98 -11.12
N TYR A 243 -16.32 7.29 -10.84
CA TYR A 243 -15.92 7.90 -9.58
C TYR A 243 -17.11 8.68 -9.00
N HIS A 244 -18.14 7.96 -8.55
CA HIS A 244 -19.46 8.53 -8.31
C HIS A 244 -19.82 8.71 -6.83
N SER A 245 -19.01 8.25 -5.89
CA SER A 245 -19.31 8.28 -4.45
C SER A 245 -18.04 8.39 -3.58
N ALA A 246 -18.23 8.55 -2.28
CA ALA A 246 -17.16 8.51 -1.31
C ALA A 246 -16.56 7.10 -1.20
N GLY A 247 -15.26 7.03 -0.89
CA GLY A 247 -14.48 5.80 -0.82
C GLY A 247 -13.28 5.82 -1.77
N THR A 248 -12.39 4.83 -1.66
CA THR A 248 -11.25 4.68 -2.57
C THR A 248 -11.72 4.29 -3.97
N CYS A 249 -10.93 4.61 -4.99
CA CYS A 249 -11.16 4.09 -6.34
C CYS A 249 -11.27 2.57 -6.32
N THR A 250 -12.13 1.99 -7.18
CA THR A 250 -12.39 0.55 -7.15
C THR A 250 -11.36 -0.31 -7.89
N PHE A 251 -10.49 0.27 -8.72
CA PHE A 251 -9.41 -0.48 -9.36
C PHE A 251 -8.30 -0.86 -8.35
N TYR A 252 -7.59 -1.94 -8.63
CA TYR A 252 -6.54 -2.46 -7.75
C TYR A 252 -5.19 -1.79 -8.01
N GLY A 253 -5.14 -0.47 -7.75
CA GLY A 253 -3.91 0.33 -7.72
C GLY A 253 -3.29 0.36 -6.32
N THR A 254 -2.42 1.35 -6.09
CA THR A 254 -1.67 1.49 -4.83
C THR A 254 -2.59 1.73 -3.64
N ALA A 255 -3.70 2.47 -3.83
CA ALA A 255 -4.68 2.73 -2.77
C ALA A 255 -5.22 1.42 -2.15
N ASN A 256 -5.71 0.52 -2.99
CA ASN A 256 -6.31 -0.73 -2.51
C ASN A 256 -5.27 -1.79 -2.14
N SER A 257 -4.13 -1.85 -2.82
CA SER A 257 -3.05 -2.75 -2.40
C SER A 257 -2.38 -2.33 -1.10
N ASN A 258 -2.42 -1.04 -0.71
CA ASN A 258 -2.08 -0.62 0.65
C ASN A 258 -3.03 -1.21 1.71
N GLN A 259 -4.33 -1.24 1.43
CA GLN A 259 -5.30 -1.83 2.37
C GLN A 259 -5.05 -3.32 2.55
N MET A 260 -4.83 -4.06 1.46
CA MET A 260 -4.43 -5.46 1.50
C MET A 260 -3.15 -5.65 2.33
N LEU A 261 -2.12 -4.81 2.12
CA LEU A 261 -0.88 -4.87 2.88
C LEU A 261 -1.10 -4.68 4.38
N MET A 262 -1.89 -3.68 4.77
CA MET A 262 -2.17 -3.44 6.19
C MET A 262 -2.89 -4.61 6.83
N GLU A 263 -3.80 -5.27 6.12
CA GLU A 263 -4.52 -6.43 6.63
C GLU A 263 -3.62 -7.66 6.74
N ILE A 264 -2.86 -7.99 5.69
CA ILE A 264 -1.99 -9.18 5.70
C ILE A 264 -0.79 -9.04 6.65
N MET A 265 -0.38 -7.79 6.94
CA MET A 265 0.62 -7.47 7.95
C MET A 265 0.04 -7.41 9.37
N GLY A 266 -1.25 -7.67 9.56
CA GLY A 266 -1.90 -7.69 10.87
C GLY A 266 -2.17 -6.32 11.49
N LEU A 267 -2.27 -5.25 10.70
CA LEU A 267 -2.51 -3.87 11.13
C LEU A 267 -3.96 -3.39 10.93
N HIS A 268 -4.79 -4.15 10.20
CA HIS A 268 -6.24 -4.00 10.11
C HIS A 268 -6.95 -5.11 10.90
N LEU A 269 -8.23 -4.90 11.22
CA LEU A 269 -9.07 -6.02 11.62
C LEU A 269 -9.29 -6.99 10.46
N PRO A 270 -9.42 -8.30 10.73
CA PRO A 270 -9.68 -9.31 9.71
C PRO A 270 -10.89 -8.98 8.83
N GLY A 271 -10.72 -9.04 7.51
CA GLY A 271 -11.76 -8.80 6.51
C GLY A 271 -12.22 -7.35 6.37
N SER A 272 -11.54 -6.39 7.01
CA SER A 272 -12.02 -5.01 7.05
C SER A 272 -11.64 -4.16 5.83
N SER A 273 -10.62 -4.55 5.06
CA SER A 273 -10.00 -3.70 4.02
C SER A 273 -10.96 -3.20 2.94
N PHE A 274 -11.90 -4.04 2.49
CA PHE A 274 -12.74 -3.77 1.32
C PHE A 274 -14.24 -3.63 1.64
N ILE A 275 -14.59 -3.33 2.88
CA ILE A 275 -15.95 -2.98 3.27
C ILE A 275 -16.22 -1.51 2.91
N ASN A 276 -17.32 -1.26 2.20
CA ASN A 276 -17.67 0.09 1.72
C ASN A 276 -17.90 1.07 2.90
N PRO A 277 -17.64 2.37 2.70
CA PRO A 277 -17.95 3.40 3.70
C PRO A 277 -19.45 3.58 3.88
N TYR A 278 -19.85 4.19 5.00
CA TYR A 278 -21.24 4.48 5.35
C TYR A 278 -22.16 3.24 5.43
N THR A 279 -21.59 2.09 5.78
CA THR A 279 -22.36 0.87 6.06
C THR A 279 -22.29 0.55 7.55
N GLU A 280 -23.35 -0.06 8.09
CA GLU A 280 -23.38 -0.50 9.49
C GLU A 280 -22.22 -1.44 9.82
N LEU A 281 -21.82 -2.28 8.86
CA LEU A 281 -20.67 -3.17 9.02
C LEU A 281 -19.36 -2.38 9.15
N ARG A 282 -19.19 -1.29 8.38
CA ARG A 282 -18.02 -0.41 8.50
C ARG A 282 -17.95 0.24 9.87
N ASP A 283 -19.06 0.78 10.35
CA ASP A 283 -19.13 1.40 11.67
C ASP A 283 -18.89 0.38 12.79
N GLY A 284 -19.48 -0.81 12.63
CA GLY A 284 -19.26 -1.94 13.54
C GLY A 284 -17.80 -2.37 13.61
N LEU A 285 -17.10 -2.45 12.47
CA LEU A 285 -15.67 -2.76 12.39
C LEU A 285 -14.81 -1.67 13.04
N THR A 286 -15.15 -0.40 12.82
CA THR A 286 -14.47 0.70 13.52
C THR A 286 -14.62 0.58 15.03
N GLY A 287 -15.83 0.24 15.49
CA GLY A 287 -16.11 0.00 16.90
C GLY A 287 -15.33 -1.16 17.49
N ASN A 288 -15.29 -2.27 16.79
CA ASN A 288 -14.52 -3.45 17.24
C ASN A 288 -13.01 -3.18 17.29
N ALA A 289 -12.47 -2.35 16.40
CA ALA A 289 -11.06 -1.96 16.49
C ALA A 289 -10.76 -1.15 17.77
N VAL A 290 -11.65 -0.23 18.14
CA VAL A 290 -11.53 0.53 19.40
C VAL A 290 -11.61 -0.42 20.60
N GLU A 291 -12.59 -1.31 20.62
CA GLU A 291 -12.75 -2.31 21.66
C GLU A 291 -11.53 -3.23 21.78
N THR A 292 -11.02 -3.72 20.67
CA THR A 292 -9.83 -4.61 20.64
C THR A 292 -8.61 -3.90 21.23
N MET A 293 -8.33 -2.67 20.82
CA MET A 293 -7.19 -1.91 21.35
C MET A 293 -7.34 -1.62 22.84
N LEU A 294 -8.51 -1.19 23.27
CA LEU A 294 -8.74 -0.85 24.68
C LEU A 294 -8.68 -2.09 25.59
N LYS A 295 -9.19 -3.24 25.16
CA LYS A 295 -9.03 -4.50 25.91
C LYS A 295 -7.56 -4.86 26.09
N GLN A 296 -6.75 -4.75 25.04
CA GLN A 296 -5.31 -5.01 25.13
C GLN A 296 -4.61 -4.05 26.10
N LEU A 297 -4.95 -2.76 26.06
CA LEU A 297 -4.34 -1.75 26.95
C LEU A 297 -4.75 -1.90 28.41
N ILE A 298 -6.00 -2.31 28.68
CA ILE A 298 -6.56 -2.42 30.05
C ILE A 298 -6.24 -3.78 30.68
N GLU A 299 -6.39 -4.88 29.91
CA GLU A 299 -6.30 -6.24 30.43
C GLU A 299 -4.88 -6.81 30.34
N SER A 300 -4.11 -6.40 29.33
CA SER A 300 -2.74 -6.88 29.10
C SER A 300 -1.72 -5.78 29.36
N LYS A 301 -0.78 -6.05 30.29
CA LYS A 301 0.39 -5.17 30.46
C LYS A 301 1.35 -5.22 29.25
N ASP A 302 1.16 -6.14 28.34
CA ASP A 302 1.97 -6.41 27.14
C ASP A 302 1.12 -6.38 25.87
N ALA A 303 0.39 -5.28 25.64
CA ALA A 303 -0.26 -5.05 24.34
C ALA A 303 0.75 -5.13 23.20
N ASN A 304 0.37 -5.75 22.08
CA ASN A 304 1.22 -5.86 20.92
C ASN A 304 1.56 -4.47 20.36
N CYS A 305 2.79 -4.03 20.57
CA CYS A 305 3.30 -2.76 20.06
C CYS A 305 3.53 -2.85 18.53
N LEU A 306 3.55 -1.70 17.87
CA LEU A 306 3.79 -1.67 16.41
C LEU A 306 5.11 -2.35 16.00
N ALA A 307 6.17 -2.21 16.81
CA ALA A 307 7.46 -2.86 16.54
C ALA A 307 7.42 -4.39 16.69
N ASP A 308 6.47 -4.92 17.46
CA ASP A 308 6.23 -6.37 17.60
C ASP A 308 5.43 -6.92 16.41
N VAL A 309 4.55 -6.10 15.81
CA VAL A 309 3.72 -6.45 14.64
C VAL A 309 4.53 -6.30 13.35
N VAL A 310 5.25 -5.17 13.17
CA VAL A 310 6.03 -4.93 11.95
C VAL A 310 7.43 -5.51 12.10
N THR A 311 7.58 -6.73 11.61
CA THR A 311 8.82 -7.52 11.64
C THR A 311 9.23 -7.91 10.22
N GLU A 312 10.39 -8.53 10.07
CA GLU A 312 10.84 -9.10 8.80
C GLU A 312 9.80 -10.08 8.25
N LYS A 313 9.21 -10.92 9.11
CA LYS A 313 8.19 -11.92 8.74
C LYS A 313 6.92 -11.26 8.21
N THR A 314 6.41 -10.25 8.90
CA THR A 314 5.19 -9.55 8.45
C THR A 314 5.41 -8.71 7.19
N ILE A 315 6.60 -8.16 7.00
CA ILE A 315 7.00 -7.50 5.74
C ILE A 315 7.02 -8.51 4.58
N ILE A 316 7.58 -9.70 4.80
CA ILE A 316 7.55 -10.79 3.80
C ILE A 316 6.11 -11.26 3.55
N ASN A 317 5.27 -11.40 4.57
CA ASN A 317 3.85 -11.69 4.41
C ASN A 317 3.16 -10.64 3.52
N GLY A 318 3.42 -9.35 3.79
CA GLY A 318 2.93 -8.25 2.95
C GLY A 318 3.37 -8.37 1.49
N LEU A 319 4.62 -8.73 1.26
CA LEU A 319 5.17 -8.94 -0.08
C LEU A 319 4.52 -10.15 -0.79
N VAL A 320 4.31 -11.26 -0.08
CA VAL A 320 3.56 -12.42 -0.60
C VAL A 320 2.15 -12.01 -1.01
N GLY A 321 1.44 -11.26 -0.15
CA GLY A 321 0.12 -10.72 -0.48
C GLY A 321 0.13 -9.83 -1.73
N LEU A 322 1.14 -8.95 -1.85
CA LEU A 322 1.32 -8.09 -3.02
C LEU A 322 1.48 -8.90 -4.31
N LEU A 323 2.29 -9.94 -4.28
CA LEU A 323 2.58 -10.81 -5.41
C LEU A 323 1.37 -11.68 -5.77
N SER A 324 0.70 -12.28 -4.78
CA SER A 324 -0.47 -13.14 -4.99
C SER A 324 -1.70 -12.38 -5.50
N THR A 325 -1.76 -11.08 -5.26
CA THR A 325 -2.86 -10.23 -5.72
C THR A 325 -2.52 -9.38 -6.96
N GLY A 326 -1.26 -9.43 -7.42
CA GLY A 326 -0.80 -8.60 -8.53
C GLY A 326 -0.93 -7.10 -8.22
N GLY A 327 -0.54 -6.70 -7.02
CA GLY A 327 -0.64 -5.33 -6.54
C GLY A 327 0.23 -4.32 -7.31
N SER A 328 0.20 -3.07 -6.86
CA SER A 328 0.89 -1.96 -7.52
C SER A 328 2.41 -2.05 -7.40
N THR A 329 3.11 -1.76 -8.49
CA THR A 329 4.59 -1.63 -8.52
C THR A 329 5.12 -0.50 -7.63
N ASN A 330 4.29 0.49 -7.25
CA ASN A 330 4.71 1.56 -6.35
C ASN A 330 5.16 1.02 -4.98
N HIS A 331 4.72 -0.18 -4.60
CA HIS A 331 5.20 -0.86 -3.39
C HIS A 331 6.67 -1.28 -3.46
N ALA A 332 7.28 -1.38 -4.65
CA ALA A 332 8.73 -1.54 -4.77
C ALA A 332 9.50 -0.35 -4.19
N ILE A 333 8.85 0.80 -4.05
CA ILE A 333 9.39 1.98 -3.36
C ILE A 333 8.86 2.03 -1.92
N HIS A 334 7.53 1.95 -1.75
CA HIS A 334 6.90 2.19 -0.44
C HIS A 334 7.22 1.10 0.59
N LEU A 335 7.21 -0.18 0.18
CA LEU A 335 7.51 -1.27 1.12
C LEU A 335 8.99 -1.28 1.53
N VAL A 336 9.90 -0.88 0.62
CA VAL A 336 11.31 -0.68 0.96
C VAL A 336 11.48 0.44 1.99
N ALA A 337 10.77 1.57 1.82
CA ALA A 337 10.81 2.69 2.78
C ALA A 337 10.21 2.31 4.15
N ILE A 338 9.09 1.57 4.17
CA ILE A 338 8.47 1.05 5.39
C ILE A 338 9.42 0.08 6.10
N ALA A 339 10.01 -0.87 5.37
CA ALA A 339 10.96 -1.82 5.91
C ALA A 339 12.15 -1.08 6.56
N LYS A 340 12.74 -0.11 5.86
CA LYS A 340 13.83 0.72 6.37
C LYS A 340 13.44 1.45 7.65
N ALA A 341 12.23 2.02 7.74
CA ALA A 341 11.74 2.68 8.96
C ALA A 341 11.61 1.73 10.16
N ALA A 342 11.38 0.43 9.91
CA ALA A 342 11.39 -0.63 10.91
C ALA A 342 12.78 -1.24 11.17
N GLY A 343 13.83 -0.70 10.57
CA GLY A 343 15.19 -1.24 10.64
C GLY A 343 15.43 -2.49 9.80
N VAL A 344 14.55 -2.80 8.85
CA VAL A 344 14.60 -3.98 7.97
C VAL A 344 15.14 -3.59 6.59
N GLN A 345 16.10 -4.34 6.08
CA GLN A 345 16.70 -4.13 4.77
C GLN A 345 16.07 -5.04 3.71
N LEU A 346 15.02 -4.55 3.04
CA LEU A 346 14.35 -5.21 1.94
C LEU A 346 14.91 -4.72 0.60
N THR A 347 15.11 -5.62 -0.37
CA THR A 347 15.61 -5.29 -1.70
C THR A 347 14.69 -5.77 -2.81
N TRP A 348 14.82 -5.19 -4.00
CA TRP A 348 14.08 -5.65 -5.19
C TRP A 348 14.42 -7.09 -5.59
N LYS A 349 15.63 -7.57 -5.24
CA LYS A 349 15.98 -8.97 -5.46
C LYS A 349 15.13 -9.90 -4.60
N ASP A 350 14.87 -9.55 -3.33
CA ASP A 350 13.99 -10.33 -2.47
C ASP A 350 12.58 -10.41 -3.04
N MET A 351 12.08 -9.29 -3.58
CA MET A 351 10.76 -9.22 -4.24
C MET A 351 10.71 -10.10 -5.48
N SER A 352 11.75 -10.05 -6.33
CA SER A 352 11.86 -10.86 -7.54
C SER A 352 11.97 -12.36 -7.22
N ASP A 353 12.80 -12.71 -6.23
CA ASP A 353 12.98 -14.11 -5.80
C ASP A 353 11.67 -14.73 -5.28
N LEU A 354 10.89 -13.98 -4.52
CA LEU A 354 9.57 -14.44 -4.06
C LEU A 354 8.55 -14.51 -5.21
N SER A 355 8.64 -13.59 -6.17
CA SER A 355 7.75 -13.59 -7.33
C SER A 355 7.87 -14.85 -8.19
N GLU A 356 9.02 -15.54 -8.16
CA GLU A 356 9.22 -16.81 -8.87
C GLU A 356 8.34 -17.96 -8.34
N VAL A 357 7.94 -17.91 -7.07
CA VAL A 357 7.25 -19.01 -6.39
C VAL A 357 5.86 -18.66 -5.88
N VAL A 358 5.59 -17.38 -5.61
CA VAL A 358 4.27 -16.93 -5.13
C VAL A 358 3.29 -16.90 -6.29
N PRO A 359 2.19 -17.68 -6.24
CA PRO A 359 1.23 -17.72 -7.33
C PRO A 359 0.32 -16.47 -7.36
N LEU A 360 -0.09 -16.06 -8.56
CA LEU A 360 -1.10 -15.02 -8.76
C LEU A 360 -2.49 -15.62 -8.61
N LEU A 361 -3.21 -15.22 -7.57
CA LEU A 361 -4.53 -15.75 -7.22
C LEU A 361 -5.69 -14.84 -7.63
N THR A 362 -5.43 -13.59 -8.03
CA THR A 362 -6.50 -12.64 -8.35
C THR A 362 -6.37 -12.03 -9.74
N ARG A 363 -7.52 -11.68 -10.33
CA ARG A 363 -7.64 -10.87 -11.55
C ARG A 363 -8.52 -9.66 -11.32
N ILE A 364 -7.98 -8.69 -10.59
CA ILE A 364 -8.61 -7.39 -10.35
C ILE A 364 -7.96 -6.38 -11.32
N TYR A 365 -8.72 -5.44 -11.89
CA TYR A 365 -8.18 -4.44 -12.83
C TYR A 365 -6.97 -3.68 -12.22
N PRO A 366 -5.82 -3.61 -12.91
CA PRO A 366 -5.58 -3.83 -14.35
C PRO A 366 -5.27 -5.27 -14.78
N ASN A 367 -5.10 -6.23 -13.87
CA ASN A 367 -4.79 -7.62 -14.23
C ASN A 367 -5.99 -8.39 -14.82
N GLY A 368 -7.20 -7.89 -14.56
CA GLY A 368 -8.47 -8.43 -15.05
C GLY A 368 -9.48 -7.33 -15.31
N SER A 369 -10.76 -7.68 -15.43
CA SER A 369 -11.85 -6.71 -15.65
C SER A 369 -12.61 -6.34 -14.37
N ALA A 370 -12.55 -7.18 -13.34
CA ALA A 370 -13.21 -6.99 -12.06
C ALA A 370 -12.61 -5.85 -11.24
N ASP A 371 -13.34 -5.34 -10.27
CA ASP A 371 -12.85 -4.38 -9.29
C ASP A 371 -12.76 -5.01 -7.88
N VAL A 372 -12.37 -4.21 -6.87
CA VAL A 372 -12.16 -4.72 -5.50
C VAL A 372 -13.46 -5.14 -4.81
N ASN A 373 -14.62 -4.61 -5.22
CA ASN A 373 -15.91 -5.08 -4.68
C ASN A 373 -16.25 -6.48 -5.20
N HIS A 374 -15.91 -6.79 -6.46
CA HIS A 374 -16.03 -8.14 -7.00
C HIS A 374 -15.06 -9.11 -6.30
N PHE A 375 -13.84 -8.66 -6.00
CA PHE A 375 -12.89 -9.46 -5.19
C PHE A 375 -13.45 -9.75 -3.80
N GLN A 376 -14.01 -8.74 -3.12
CA GLN A 376 -14.66 -8.95 -1.82
C GLN A 376 -15.82 -9.93 -1.92
N ALA A 377 -16.67 -9.83 -2.95
CA ALA A 377 -17.78 -10.73 -3.20
C ALA A 377 -17.33 -12.17 -3.56
N ALA A 378 -16.15 -12.34 -4.19
CA ALA A 378 -15.59 -13.65 -4.53
C ALA A 378 -15.04 -14.44 -3.33
N GLY A 379 -14.93 -13.81 -2.16
CA GLY A 379 -14.39 -14.40 -0.92
C GLY A 379 -13.37 -13.52 -0.22
N GLY A 380 -12.92 -12.45 -0.88
CA GLY A 380 -12.12 -11.36 -0.31
C GLY A 380 -10.83 -11.80 0.39
N MET A 381 -10.45 -10.99 1.38
CA MET A 381 -9.21 -11.23 2.14
C MET A 381 -9.25 -12.54 2.93
N GLY A 382 -10.39 -12.90 3.52
CA GLY A 382 -10.51 -14.13 4.33
C GLY A 382 -10.16 -15.38 3.52
N PHE A 383 -10.73 -15.50 2.31
CA PHE A 383 -10.42 -16.62 1.40
C PHE A 383 -8.95 -16.59 0.95
N LEU A 384 -8.44 -15.42 0.54
CA LEU A 384 -7.04 -15.27 0.13
C LEU A 384 -6.08 -15.70 1.25
N MET A 385 -6.29 -15.18 2.47
CA MET A 385 -5.47 -15.53 3.63
C MET A 385 -5.51 -17.02 3.94
N LYS A 386 -6.71 -17.63 3.91
CA LYS A 386 -6.88 -19.09 4.11
C LYS A 386 -6.07 -19.89 3.10
N GLN A 387 -6.07 -19.49 1.81
CA GLN A 387 -5.31 -20.18 0.78
C GLN A 387 -3.80 -20.07 1.01
N LEU A 388 -3.31 -18.86 1.33
CA LEU A 388 -1.87 -18.61 1.50
C LEU A 388 -1.32 -19.23 2.80
N VAL A 389 -2.05 -19.13 3.92
CA VAL A 389 -1.67 -19.77 5.19
C VAL A 389 -1.68 -21.28 5.04
N GLY A 390 -2.77 -21.85 4.49
CA GLY A 390 -2.92 -23.30 4.34
C GLY A 390 -1.87 -23.96 3.44
N ALA A 391 -1.30 -23.20 2.49
CA ALA A 391 -0.24 -23.68 1.61
C ALA A 391 1.18 -23.32 2.08
N GLY A 392 1.34 -22.71 3.25
CA GLY A 392 2.63 -22.35 3.81
C GLY A 392 3.33 -21.17 3.11
N PHE A 393 2.58 -20.25 2.49
CA PHE A 393 3.15 -19.06 1.88
C PHE A 393 3.27 -17.87 2.84
N LEU A 394 2.64 -17.94 4.01
CA LEU A 394 2.72 -16.89 5.03
C LEU A 394 3.34 -17.42 6.32
N HIS A 395 4.15 -16.59 6.96
CA HIS A 395 4.54 -16.81 8.34
C HIS A 395 3.32 -16.66 9.24
N ASN A 396 2.99 -17.71 9.97
CA ASN A 396 1.87 -17.70 10.91
C ASN A 396 2.32 -17.36 12.34
N ASP A 397 3.60 -17.47 12.63
CA ASP A 397 4.22 -17.13 13.91
C ASP A 397 4.52 -15.62 14.02
N VAL A 398 3.50 -14.81 13.80
CA VAL A 398 3.55 -13.34 13.82
C VAL A 398 2.55 -12.77 14.82
N LYS A 399 2.79 -11.54 15.26
CA LYS A 399 1.86 -10.79 16.09
C LYS A 399 1.01 -9.86 15.21
N THR A 400 -0.23 -9.63 15.64
CA THR A 400 -1.18 -8.76 14.97
C THR A 400 -1.90 -7.87 15.98
N ILE A 401 -2.72 -6.93 15.51
CA ILE A 401 -3.56 -6.12 16.40
C ILE A 401 -4.69 -6.90 17.08
N VAL A 402 -4.98 -8.12 16.62
CA VAL A 402 -6.02 -8.98 17.25
C VAL A 402 -5.44 -10.11 18.08
N GLY A 403 -4.13 -10.28 18.11
CA GLY A 403 -3.44 -11.33 18.86
C GLY A 403 -2.34 -12.01 18.03
N ASP A 404 -1.96 -13.21 18.44
CA ASP A 404 -0.91 -13.99 17.80
C ASP A 404 -1.48 -14.84 16.65
N GLY A 405 -0.72 -14.98 15.57
CA GLY A 405 -1.07 -15.79 14.40
C GLY A 405 -2.02 -15.11 13.40
N LEU A 406 -2.30 -15.81 12.32
CA LEU A 406 -3.13 -15.34 11.21
C LEU A 406 -4.47 -16.08 11.09
N GLU A 407 -4.81 -16.97 12.01
CA GLU A 407 -6.04 -17.77 11.96
C GLU A 407 -7.29 -16.90 11.92
N ALA A 408 -7.33 -15.82 12.72
CA ALA A 408 -8.45 -14.87 12.71
C ALA A 408 -8.66 -14.22 11.34
N TYR A 409 -7.60 -14.07 10.54
CA TYR A 409 -7.63 -13.47 9.21
C TYR A 409 -8.15 -14.42 8.11
N THR A 410 -8.43 -15.67 8.45
CA THR A 410 -9.09 -16.63 7.54
C THR A 410 -10.62 -16.59 7.63
N CYS A 411 -11.16 -15.62 8.36
CA CYS A 411 -12.59 -15.40 8.56
C CYS A 411 -13.05 -14.10 7.88
N GLU A 412 -14.36 -13.95 7.72
CA GLU A 412 -14.98 -12.73 7.20
C GLU A 412 -15.92 -12.09 8.24
N PRO A 413 -15.96 -10.76 8.33
CA PRO A 413 -16.85 -10.06 9.25
C PRO A 413 -18.27 -9.98 8.68
N ARG A 414 -19.26 -10.17 9.54
CA ARG A 414 -20.68 -9.99 9.25
C ARG A 414 -21.38 -9.27 10.40
N LEU A 415 -22.50 -8.60 10.09
CA LEU A 415 -23.37 -8.07 11.15
C LEU A 415 -23.99 -9.24 11.93
N ASP A 416 -23.96 -9.15 13.25
CA ASP A 416 -24.63 -10.10 14.13
C ASP A 416 -26.12 -9.77 14.24
N THR A 417 -26.90 -10.38 13.35
CA THR A 417 -28.36 -10.21 13.29
C THR A 417 -29.12 -11.18 14.21
N ASP A 418 -28.44 -12.16 14.81
CA ASP A 418 -29.07 -13.25 15.55
C ASP A 418 -29.32 -12.91 17.03
N ASN A 419 -28.76 -11.83 17.55
CA ASN A 419 -29.12 -11.35 18.87
C ASN A 419 -30.46 -10.64 18.78
N ASN A 420 -31.50 -11.26 19.33
CA ASN A 420 -32.72 -10.61 19.81
C ASN A 420 -32.34 -9.54 20.86
N VAL A 421 -31.74 -8.47 20.41
CA VAL A 421 -31.53 -7.30 21.23
C VAL A 421 -32.91 -6.69 21.40
N ILE A 422 -33.52 -6.97 22.54
CA ILE A 422 -34.52 -6.08 23.14
C ILE A 422 -33.97 -4.67 22.91
N MET A 423 -34.70 -3.87 22.12
CA MET A 423 -34.40 -2.48 21.81
C MET A 423 -34.01 -1.75 23.09
N THR A 424 -32.75 -1.79 23.43
CA THR A 424 -32.21 -0.78 24.34
C THR A 424 -31.89 0.41 23.44
N ASN A 425 -32.39 1.58 23.82
CA ASN A 425 -32.18 2.88 23.16
C ASN A 425 -30.69 3.30 23.18
N SER A 426 -29.77 2.39 22.89
CA SER A 426 -28.36 2.67 22.75
C SER A 426 -28.02 2.72 21.27
N SER A 427 -27.84 3.91 20.74
CA SER A 427 -27.17 4.22 19.50
C SER A 427 -25.70 3.77 19.54
N GLY A 428 -25.45 2.48 19.69
CA GLY A 428 -24.12 1.90 19.57
C GLY A 428 -23.95 1.24 18.21
N PRO A 429 -22.73 1.14 17.67
CA PRO A 429 -22.49 0.45 16.42
C PRO A 429 -22.97 -0.99 16.51
N SER A 430 -23.50 -1.49 15.39
CA SER A 430 -23.98 -2.85 15.25
C SER A 430 -22.88 -3.85 15.62
N LYS A 431 -23.25 -4.92 16.32
CA LYS A 431 -22.28 -5.96 16.66
C LYS A 431 -21.78 -6.65 15.39
N VAL A 432 -20.49 -6.91 15.34
CA VAL A 432 -19.83 -7.68 14.29
C VAL A 432 -19.46 -9.04 14.84
N LYS A 433 -19.72 -10.08 14.05
CA LYS A 433 -19.19 -11.43 14.29
C LYS A 433 -18.31 -11.85 13.11
N TRP A 434 -17.31 -12.66 13.39
CA TRP A 434 -16.50 -13.28 12.35
C TRP A 434 -17.01 -14.69 12.12
N VAL A 435 -17.18 -15.03 10.84
CA VAL A 435 -17.61 -16.34 10.37
C VAL A 435 -16.53 -16.92 9.45
N PRO A 436 -16.42 -18.25 9.32
CA PRO A 436 -15.50 -18.85 8.36
C PRO A 436 -15.74 -18.30 6.96
N CYS A 437 -14.68 -17.94 6.25
CA CYS A 437 -14.79 -17.56 4.85
C CYS A 437 -15.29 -18.76 4.01
N PRO A 438 -15.81 -18.53 2.79
CA PRO A 438 -16.25 -19.61 1.90
C PRO A 438 -15.17 -20.67 1.68
N GLU A 439 -15.58 -21.95 1.60
CA GLU A 439 -14.65 -23.06 1.31
C GLU A 439 -14.11 -23.03 -0.11
N LYS A 440 -14.89 -22.47 -1.03
CA LYS A 440 -14.52 -22.27 -2.44
C LYS A 440 -14.69 -20.83 -2.81
N SER A 441 -13.92 -20.36 -3.78
CA SER A 441 -14.15 -19.05 -4.37
C SER A 441 -15.57 -18.98 -4.93
N LEU A 442 -16.23 -17.85 -4.70
CA LEU A 442 -17.57 -17.58 -5.26
C LEU A 442 -17.50 -17.05 -6.69
N ASP A 443 -16.31 -16.66 -7.16
CA ASP A 443 -16.03 -16.26 -8.54
C ASP A 443 -14.56 -16.54 -8.92
N GLU A 444 -14.33 -17.67 -9.59
CA GLU A 444 -12.99 -18.08 -10.02
C GLU A 444 -12.42 -17.26 -11.21
N GLU A 445 -13.22 -16.40 -11.84
CA GLU A 445 -12.70 -15.44 -12.81
C GLU A 445 -11.98 -14.26 -12.12
N VAL A 446 -12.24 -14.06 -10.84
CA VAL A 446 -11.71 -12.96 -10.04
C VAL A 446 -10.70 -13.42 -8.99
N LEU A 447 -11.02 -14.50 -8.27
CA LEU A 447 -10.23 -15.05 -7.17
C LEU A 447 -10.16 -16.56 -7.28
N ARG A 448 -8.97 -17.13 -7.36
CA ARG A 448 -8.74 -18.56 -7.53
C ARG A 448 -8.11 -19.21 -6.31
N PRO A 449 -8.38 -20.52 -6.09
CA PRO A 449 -7.65 -21.29 -5.09
C PRO A 449 -6.18 -21.51 -5.51
N ILE A 450 -5.35 -21.86 -4.53
CA ILE A 450 -3.89 -21.96 -4.71
C ILE A 450 -3.47 -23.10 -5.63
N ASP A 451 -4.28 -24.14 -5.75
CA ASP A 451 -4.06 -25.30 -6.64
C ASP A 451 -4.43 -25.01 -8.11
N ASN A 452 -5.17 -23.91 -8.36
CA ASN A 452 -5.56 -23.48 -9.71
C ASN A 452 -5.31 -21.96 -9.93
N PRO A 453 -4.09 -21.44 -9.75
CA PRO A 453 -3.81 -20.01 -9.84
C PRO A 453 -3.93 -19.49 -11.28
N PHE A 454 -4.08 -18.18 -11.45
CA PHE A 454 -4.00 -17.54 -12.78
C PHE A 454 -2.58 -17.60 -13.37
N SER A 455 -1.57 -17.56 -12.51
CA SER A 455 -0.16 -17.76 -12.84
C SER A 455 0.54 -18.43 -11.65
N LYS A 456 1.53 -19.26 -11.94
CA LYS A 456 2.39 -19.84 -10.90
C LYS A 456 3.40 -18.85 -10.33
N GLN A 457 3.49 -17.66 -10.89
CA GLN A 457 4.43 -16.60 -10.53
C GLN A 457 3.68 -15.29 -10.27
N GLY A 458 4.20 -14.46 -9.36
CA GLY A 458 3.58 -13.20 -8.92
C GLY A 458 3.69 -12.05 -9.91
N GLY A 459 4.56 -12.15 -10.89
CA GLY A 459 4.65 -11.21 -12.01
C GLY A 459 5.34 -9.87 -11.70
N LEU A 460 6.07 -9.74 -10.61
CA LEU A 460 7.01 -8.64 -10.37
C LEU A 460 8.44 -9.16 -10.55
N GLN A 461 9.22 -8.52 -11.40
CA GLN A 461 10.59 -8.96 -11.68
C GLN A 461 11.59 -7.81 -11.58
N LEU A 462 12.80 -8.16 -11.15
CA LEU A 462 13.97 -7.28 -11.22
C LEU A 462 14.60 -7.40 -12.60
N LEU A 463 14.81 -6.28 -13.26
CA LEU A 463 15.61 -6.16 -14.47
C LEU A 463 16.99 -5.63 -14.11
N THR A 464 18.02 -6.22 -14.69
CA THR A 464 19.42 -5.80 -14.49
C THR A 464 20.17 -5.77 -15.81
N GLY A 465 21.20 -4.93 -15.91
CA GLY A 465 22.06 -4.82 -17.08
C GLY A 465 22.93 -3.59 -17.02
N ASN A 466 23.54 -3.22 -18.13
CA ASN A 466 24.39 -2.03 -18.21
C ASN A 466 23.62 -0.71 -18.01
N LEU A 467 22.29 -0.71 -18.15
CA LEU A 467 21.46 0.45 -17.80
C LEU A 467 21.28 0.65 -16.28
N GLY A 468 21.54 -0.36 -15.47
CA GLY A 468 21.32 -0.35 -14.02
C GLY A 468 20.30 -1.39 -13.58
N LYS A 469 19.48 -1.04 -12.55
CA LYS A 469 18.43 -1.89 -11.99
C LYS A 469 17.07 -1.22 -12.20
N ALA A 470 16.09 -1.99 -12.63
CA ALA A 470 14.71 -1.54 -12.76
C ALA A 470 13.74 -2.63 -12.30
N VAL A 471 12.49 -2.29 -12.07
CA VAL A 471 11.43 -3.26 -11.83
C VAL A 471 10.44 -3.30 -12.98
N ILE A 472 9.86 -4.46 -13.24
CA ILE A 472 8.80 -4.66 -14.21
C ILE A 472 7.68 -5.50 -13.62
N LYS A 473 6.44 -5.13 -13.93
CA LYS A 473 5.25 -5.94 -13.64
C LYS A 473 4.81 -6.65 -14.92
N VAL A 474 4.89 -7.96 -14.94
CA VAL A 474 4.52 -8.79 -16.09
C VAL A 474 3.14 -9.46 -15.94
N SER A 475 2.53 -9.42 -14.76
CA SER A 475 1.24 -10.09 -14.48
C SER A 475 0.08 -9.65 -15.38
N ALA A 476 0.16 -8.48 -16.00
CA ALA A 476 -0.84 -7.95 -16.93
C ALA A 476 -0.29 -7.79 -18.36
N VAL A 477 0.96 -8.21 -18.63
CA VAL A 477 1.61 -8.16 -19.94
C VAL A 477 1.50 -9.54 -20.61
N ALA A 478 0.91 -9.62 -21.80
CA ALA A 478 0.84 -10.85 -22.55
C ALA A 478 2.25 -11.39 -22.85
N ILE A 479 2.42 -12.71 -22.84
CA ILE A 479 3.74 -13.37 -22.93
C ILE A 479 4.51 -12.93 -24.19
N GLU A 480 3.82 -12.77 -25.33
CA GLU A 480 4.38 -12.32 -26.59
C GLU A 480 4.95 -10.89 -26.57
N HIS A 481 4.58 -10.09 -25.55
CA HIS A 481 5.05 -8.71 -25.38
C HIS A 481 6.12 -8.57 -24.30
N GLN A 482 6.48 -9.64 -23.58
CA GLN A 482 7.43 -9.57 -22.46
C GLN A 482 8.89 -9.41 -22.89
N VAL A 483 9.18 -9.60 -24.18
CA VAL A 483 10.52 -9.41 -24.74
C VAL A 483 10.45 -8.42 -25.91
N VAL A 484 11.13 -7.29 -25.77
CA VAL A 484 11.21 -6.25 -26.79
C VAL A 484 12.67 -5.86 -27.00
N THR A 485 13.15 -5.97 -28.24
CA THR A 485 14.43 -5.41 -28.67
C THR A 485 14.14 -4.47 -29.84
N ALA A 486 14.35 -3.17 -29.64
CA ALA A 486 14.00 -2.17 -30.63
C ALA A 486 14.83 -0.87 -30.44
N PRO A 487 14.86 0.02 -31.45
CA PRO A 487 15.51 1.32 -31.31
C PRO A 487 14.86 2.18 -30.20
N ALA A 488 15.67 2.90 -29.46
CA ALA A 488 15.22 3.89 -28.48
C ALA A 488 14.62 5.11 -29.19
N LYS A 489 13.48 5.58 -28.69
CA LYS A 489 12.94 6.92 -28.93
C LYS A 489 12.95 7.69 -27.62
N VAL A 490 13.73 8.77 -27.58
CA VAL A 490 13.98 9.53 -26.36
C VAL A 490 13.01 10.70 -26.26
N PHE A 491 12.29 10.77 -25.12
CA PHE A 491 11.30 11.81 -24.87
C PHE A 491 11.63 12.58 -23.58
N SER A 492 11.48 13.90 -23.62
CA SER A 492 11.66 14.78 -22.45
C SER A 492 10.44 14.81 -21.52
N SER A 493 9.26 14.39 -22.02
CA SER A 493 8.01 14.39 -21.26
C SER A 493 6.96 13.46 -21.86
N GLN A 494 5.93 13.15 -21.09
CA GLN A 494 4.74 12.44 -21.57
C GLN A 494 4.03 13.19 -22.72
N GLY A 495 4.04 14.55 -22.66
CA GLY A 495 3.45 15.41 -23.69
C GLY A 495 4.18 15.25 -25.03
N ALA A 496 5.51 15.23 -25.01
CA ALA A 496 6.31 15.05 -26.22
C ALA A 496 6.00 13.71 -26.94
N LEU A 497 5.80 12.63 -26.19
CA LEU A 497 5.38 11.34 -26.74
C LEU A 497 3.97 11.41 -27.37
N GLN A 498 3.00 12.06 -26.68
CA GLN A 498 1.65 12.24 -27.21
C GLN A 498 1.64 13.08 -28.50
N GLU A 499 2.44 14.13 -28.56
CA GLU A 499 2.60 14.96 -29.75
C GLU A 499 3.21 14.17 -30.92
N ALA A 500 4.27 13.40 -30.67
CA ALA A 500 4.87 12.52 -31.68
C ALA A 500 3.85 11.49 -32.22
N TYR A 501 3.03 10.91 -31.31
CA TYR A 501 1.95 10.01 -31.72
C TYR A 501 0.91 10.73 -32.60
N SER A 502 0.48 11.93 -32.22
CA SER A 502 -0.51 12.69 -32.99
C SER A 502 -0.01 13.10 -34.38
N ARG A 503 1.33 13.24 -34.55
CA ARG A 503 1.96 13.48 -35.86
C ARG A 503 2.21 12.20 -36.67
N GLY A 504 1.86 11.00 -36.13
CA GLY A 504 2.04 9.72 -36.80
C GLY A 504 3.51 9.22 -36.86
N GLU A 505 4.40 9.75 -36.02
CA GLU A 505 5.83 9.44 -36.00
C GLU A 505 6.19 8.15 -35.28
N LEU A 506 5.19 7.50 -34.60
CA LEU A 506 5.42 6.34 -33.75
C LEU A 506 4.93 5.01 -34.33
N ASN A 507 4.59 4.96 -35.62
CA ASN A 507 4.09 3.76 -36.30
C ASN A 507 5.25 2.81 -36.66
N GLN A 508 5.97 2.30 -35.66
CA GLN A 508 7.11 1.40 -35.80
C GLN A 508 7.40 0.70 -34.46
N ASP A 509 8.28 -0.29 -34.49
CA ASP A 509 8.81 -0.90 -33.25
C ASP A 509 9.78 0.08 -32.57
N PHE A 510 9.62 0.33 -31.27
CA PHE A 510 10.53 1.18 -30.51
C PHE A 510 10.42 0.98 -29.02
N ILE A 511 11.44 1.39 -28.28
CA ILE A 511 11.42 1.53 -26.82
C ILE A 511 11.36 3.02 -26.48
N ALA A 512 10.27 3.44 -25.84
CA ALA A 512 10.12 4.81 -25.33
C ALA A 512 11.01 5.01 -24.11
N VAL A 513 12.02 5.86 -24.21
CA VAL A 513 12.92 6.23 -23.12
C VAL A 513 12.49 7.59 -22.58
N LEU A 514 12.01 7.61 -21.31
CA LEU A 514 11.70 8.83 -20.59
C LEU A 514 12.66 8.96 -19.41
N LYS A 515 13.58 9.90 -19.51
CA LYS A 515 14.58 10.20 -18.48
C LYS A 515 14.21 11.43 -17.67
N GLU A 516 14.89 11.63 -16.54
CA GLU A 516 14.67 12.77 -15.63
C GLU A 516 13.27 12.78 -15.01
N GLN A 517 12.73 11.59 -14.74
CA GLN A 517 11.45 11.40 -14.06
C GLN A 517 11.64 10.80 -12.66
N GLY A 518 12.88 10.65 -12.22
CA GLY A 518 13.26 10.02 -10.95
C GLY A 518 12.99 10.89 -9.71
N PRO A 519 13.30 10.36 -8.52
CA PRO A 519 13.06 11.04 -7.24
C PRO A 519 13.74 12.41 -7.15
N LYS A 520 15.03 12.50 -7.48
CA LYS A 520 15.80 13.76 -7.43
C LYS A 520 15.43 14.71 -8.55
N ALA A 521 15.22 14.17 -9.75
CA ALA A 521 14.90 15.00 -10.90
C ALA A 521 13.56 15.74 -10.71
N LYS A 522 12.48 14.99 -10.39
CA LYS A 522 11.10 15.52 -10.39
C LYS A 522 10.20 14.96 -9.27
N GLY A 523 10.74 14.23 -8.28
CA GLY A 523 9.90 13.59 -7.27
C GLY A 523 9.01 12.46 -7.82
N MET A 524 9.41 11.81 -8.91
CA MET A 524 8.72 10.68 -9.56
C MET A 524 7.22 10.94 -9.84
N PRO A 525 6.86 11.94 -10.65
CA PRO A 525 5.46 12.14 -11.05
C PRO A 525 4.93 10.90 -11.77
N GLU A 526 3.65 10.59 -11.58
CA GLU A 526 3.04 9.41 -12.18
C GLU A 526 2.89 9.55 -13.70
N LEU A 527 3.47 8.62 -14.45
CA LEU A 527 3.49 8.63 -15.92
C LEU A 527 2.25 7.93 -16.49
N HIS A 528 1.06 8.52 -16.31
CA HIS A 528 -0.22 7.90 -16.67
C HIS A 528 -0.61 8.09 -18.15
N LYS A 529 -0.08 9.12 -18.84
CA LYS A 529 -0.45 9.45 -20.22
C LYS A 529 0.21 8.54 -21.27
N LEU A 530 1.22 7.78 -20.88
CA LEU A 530 1.96 6.91 -21.79
C LEU A 530 1.17 5.67 -22.19
N THR A 531 0.53 5.03 -21.20
CA THR A 531 -0.11 3.72 -21.37
C THR A 531 -1.18 3.71 -22.48
N PRO A 532 -2.09 4.68 -22.62
CA PRO A 532 -3.09 4.65 -23.70
C PRO A 532 -2.48 4.67 -25.09
N VAL A 533 -1.45 5.51 -25.31
CA VAL A 533 -0.74 5.61 -26.61
C VAL A 533 0.01 4.32 -26.93
N MET A 534 0.85 3.86 -25.98
CA MET A 534 1.66 2.67 -26.15
C MET A 534 0.81 1.41 -26.32
N ALA A 535 -0.31 1.30 -25.59
CA ALA A 535 -1.25 0.20 -25.74
C ALA A 535 -1.94 0.19 -27.11
N THR A 536 -2.27 1.37 -27.66
CA THR A 536 -2.85 1.47 -29.00
C THR A 536 -1.84 1.02 -30.07
N LEU A 537 -0.58 1.41 -29.96
CA LEU A 537 0.48 0.97 -30.88
C LEU A 537 0.73 -0.55 -30.76
N GLN A 538 0.74 -1.10 -29.54
CA GLN A 538 0.84 -2.54 -29.33
C GLN A 538 -0.33 -3.30 -29.96
N ASP A 539 -1.57 -2.79 -29.82
CA ASP A 539 -2.75 -3.38 -30.47
C ASP A 539 -2.73 -3.31 -32.00
N GLN A 540 -1.98 -2.35 -32.57
CA GLN A 540 -1.70 -2.25 -34.01
C GLN A 540 -0.61 -3.22 -34.48
N GLY A 541 0.02 -3.97 -33.55
CA GLY A 541 1.02 -4.99 -33.86
C GLY A 541 2.47 -4.53 -33.73
N TYR A 542 2.72 -3.30 -33.26
CA TYR A 542 4.09 -2.83 -33.03
C TYR A 542 4.64 -3.39 -31.71
N LYS A 543 5.93 -3.74 -31.71
CA LYS A 543 6.69 -4.13 -30.52
C LYS A 543 7.16 -2.88 -29.80
N VAL A 544 6.48 -2.54 -28.72
CA VAL A 544 6.77 -1.32 -27.96
C VAL A 544 6.98 -1.63 -26.49
N ALA A 545 7.90 -0.88 -25.86
CA ALA A 545 8.16 -0.94 -24.42
C ALA A 545 8.49 0.46 -23.88
N ILE A 546 8.54 0.58 -22.56
CA ILE A 546 8.92 1.81 -21.86
C ILE A 546 10.14 1.53 -20.99
N VAL A 547 11.10 2.47 -20.97
CA VAL A 547 12.23 2.52 -20.02
C VAL A 547 12.25 3.89 -19.38
N THR A 548 12.20 3.96 -18.04
CA THR A 548 12.19 5.23 -17.33
C THR A 548 12.75 5.11 -15.91
N ASP A 549 13.40 6.17 -15.44
CA ASP A 549 13.74 6.37 -14.02
C ASP A 549 12.55 6.82 -13.16
N GLY A 550 11.42 7.13 -13.80
CA GLY A 550 10.15 7.46 -13.16
C GLY A 550 9.28 6.26 -12.76
N ARG A 551 8.04 6.55 -12.34
CA ARG A 551 7.02 5.56 -11.96
C ARG A 551 5.79 5.62 -12.86
N MET A 552 5.16 4.47 -13.03
CA MET A 552 3.90 4.37 -13.76
C MET A 552 2.70 4.43 -12.80
N SER A 553 1.52 4.68 -13.36
CA SER A 553 0.27 4.52 -12.63
C SER A 553 0.09 3.09 -12.12
N GLY A 554 -0.44 2.93 -10.90
CA GLY A 554 -0.82 1.62 -10.37
C GLY A 554 -1.85 0.85 -11.22
N ALA A 555 -2.54 1.54 -12.13
CA ALA A 555 -3.46 0.95 -13.12
C ALA A 555 -2.77 0.57 -14.45
N SER A 556 -1.46 0.79 -14.59
CA SER A 556 -0.69 0.41 -15.79
C SER A 556 -0.30 -1.07 -15.71
N GLY A 557 -0.18 -1.73 -16.87
CA GLY A 557 0.25 -3.13 -16.88
C GLY A 557 0.17 -3.85 -18.21
N LYS A 558 -0.49 -3.29 -19.24
CA LYS A 558 -0.64 -3.94 -20.54
C LYS A 558 0.65 -3.90 -21.38
N VAL A 559 1.42 -2.81 -21.29
CA VAL A 559 2.65 -2.59 -22.03
C VAL A 559 3.85 -2.87 -21.13
N PRO A 560 4.88 -3.60 -21.58
CA PRO A 560 6.08 -3.84 -20.78
C PRO A 560 6.79 -2.53 -20.46
N ALA A 561 7.10 -2.32 -19.20
CA ALA A 561 7.73 -1.09 -18.72
C ALA A 561 8.80 -1.39 -17.66
N ALA A 562 10.05 -1.10 -17.96
CA ALA A 562 11.14 -1.02 -17.00
C ALA A 562 11.06 0.33 -16.30
N ILE A 563 10.68 0.33 -15.02
CA ILE A 563 10.42 1.53 -14.25
C ILE A 563 11.30 1.61 -13.01
N HIS A 564 11.35 2.79 -12.39
CA HIS A 564 12.18 3.05 -11.21
C HIS A 564 13.68 2.85 -11.48
N LEU A 565 14.12 3.00 -12.74
CA LEU A 565 15.51 2.72 -13.10
C LEU A 565 16.49 3.50 -12.21
N ALA A 566 17.37 2.77 -11.57
CA ALA A 566 18.40 3.29 -10.68
C ALA A 566 19.79 2.82 -11.13
N PRO A 567 20.80 3.73 -11.19
CA PRO A 567 20.73 5.17 -10.88
C PRO A 567 19.85 5.96 -11.87
N GLU A 568 19.14 7.00 -11.37
CA GLU A 568 18.38 7.90 -12.23
C GLU A 568 19.28 8.80 -13.09
N ALA A 569 18.72 9.43 -14.12
CA ALA A 569 19.47 10.23 -15.08
C ALA A 569 20.32 11.33 -14.42
N VAL A 570 19.76 12.08 -13.47
CA VAL A 570 20.46 13.18 -12.79
C VAL A 570 21.52 12.72 -11.81
N GLU A 571 21.55 11.44 -11.45
CA GLU A 571 22.63 10.81 -10.66
C GLU A 571 23.71 10.17 -11.54
N GLY A 572 23.71 10.47 -12.84
CA GLY A 572 24.68 9.93 -13.79
C GLY A 572 24.34 8.53 -14.29
N GLY A 573 23.11 8.07 -14.10
CA GLY A 573 22.63 6.81 -14.65
C GLY A 573 22.80 6.72 -16.18
N ILE A 574 23.10 5.52 -16.69
CA ILE A 574 23.34 5.28 -18.13
C ILE A 574 22.12 5.68 -18.99
N ILE A 575 20.92 5.72 -18.40
CA ILE A 575 19.74 6.23 -19.10
C ILE A 575 19.96 7.65 -19.68
N ALA A 576 20.78 8.49 -19.00
CA ALA A 576 21.13 9.83 -19.49
C ALA A 576 22.06 9.81 -20.72
N LYS A 577 22.67 8.67 -21.03
CA LYS A 577 23.58 8.48 -22.17
C LYS A 577 22.93 7.79 -23.38
N ILE A 578 21.63 7.45 -23.29
CA ILE A 578 20.88 6.86 -24.40
C ILE A 578 20.62 7.93 -25.46
N HIS A 579 20.98 7.63 -26.70
CA HIS A 579 20.70 8.46 -27.87
C HIS A 579 19.51 7.91 -28.66
N GLU A 580 18.87 8.77 -29.42
CA GLU A 580 17.82 8.39 -30.37
C GLU A 580 18.36 7.33 -31.34
N GLY A 581 17.64 6.21 -31.48
CA GLY A 581 18.01 5.10 -32.36
C GLY A 581 18.94 4.04 -31.77
N ASP A 582 19.47 4.24 -30.57
CA ASP A 582 20.24 3.20 -29.86
C ASP A 582 19.39 1.94 -29.67
N LEU A 583 19.96 0.77 -29.93
CA LEU A 583 19.24 -0.48 -29.73
C LEU A 583 19.17 -0.83 -28.25
N VAL A 584 17.96 -1.08 -27.74
CA VAL A 584 17.71 -1.47 -26.34
C VAL A 584 16.96 -2.80 -26.31
N THR A 585 17.32 -3.67 -25.37
CA THR A 585 16.59 -4.90 -25.05
C THR A 585 15.98 -4.81 -23.66
N LEU A 586 14.67 -5.04 -23.58
CA LEU A 586 13.93 -5.37 -22.37
C LEU A 586 13.48 -6.82 -22.51
N ASP A 587 14.03 -7.70 -21.68
CA ASP A 587 13.68 -9.12 -21.63
C ASP A 587 13.24 -9.44 -20.19
N ALA A 588 11.92 -9.42 -19.97
CA ALA A 588 11.37 -9.63 -18.65
C ALA A 588 11.59 -11.08 -18.15
N PRO A 589 11.32 -12.13 -18.92
CA PRO A 589 11.60 -13.50 -18.51
C PRO A 589 13.06 -13.75 -18.09
N ALA A 590 14.02 -13.14 -18.77
CA ALA A 590 15.45 -13.28 -18.46
C ALA A 590 15.94 -12.28 -17.40
N GLY A 591 15.12 -11.30 -16.98
CA GLY A 591 15.52 -10.24 -16.05
C GLY A 591 16.57 -9.28 -16.63
N ILE A 592 16.56 -9.06 -17.96
CA ILE A 592 17.59 -8.31 -18.66
C ILE A 592 17.06 -6.94 -19.11
N LEU A 593 17.86 -5.89 -18.83
CA LEU A 593 17.69 -4.56 -19.40
C LEU A 593 19.04 -4.09 -19.98
N LYS A 594 19.17 -4.11 -21.30
CA LYS A 594 20.46 -3.92 -21.96
C LYS A 594 20.41 -2.84 -23.04
N LEU A 595 21.36 -1.92 -23.00
CA LEU A 595 21.70 -1.00 -24.07
C LEU A 595 22.83 -1.63 -24.91
N HIS A 596 22.62 -1.75 -26.21
CA HIS A 596 23.60 -2.33 -27.15
C HIS A 596 24.55 -1.26 -27.69
N VAL A 597 25.34 -0.71 -26.79
CA VAL A 597 26.44 0.22 -27.08
C VAL A 597 27.65 -0.30 -26.33
N GLU A 598 28.82 -0.28 -27.00
CA GLU A 598 30.07 -0.75 -26.39
C GLU A 598 30.48 0.12 -25.21
N ASP A 599 31.08 -0.48 -24.18
CA ASP A 599 31.43 0.20 -22.95
C ASP A 599 32.37 1.40 -23.20
N ASP A 600 33.36 1.25 -24.08
CA ASP A 600 34.29 2.33 -24.47
C ASP A 600 33.59 3.54 -25.09
N GLU A 601 32.47 3.33 -25.76
CA GLU A 601 31.65 4.40 -26.32
C GLU A 601 30.77 5.02 -25.23
N LEU A 602 30.16 4.21 -24.38
CA LEU A 602 29.34 4.69 -23.26
C LEU A 602 30.15 5.55 -22.27
N GLU A 603 31.43 5.21 -22.04
CA GLU A 603 32.31 6.03 -21.20
C GLU A 603 32.53 7.43 -21.81
N LYS A 604 32.65 7.53 -23.11
CA LYS A 604 32.87 8.79 -23.84
C LYS A 604 31.62 9.65 -23.99
N ARG A 605 30.42 9.05 -23.89
CA ARG A 605 29.17 9.80 -24.05
C ARG A 605 28.95 10.73 -22.87
N GLU A 606 28.64 11.99 -23.17
CA GLU A 606 28.21 12.97 -22.18
C GLU A 606 26.77 12.67 -21.72
N LEU A 607 26.44 13.08 -20.52
CA LEU A 607 25.10 13.00 -19.99
C LEU A 607 24.19 13.99 -20.75
N GLN A 608 23.17 13.47 -21.40
CA GLN A 608 22.15 14.29 -22.06
C GLN A 608 21.04 14.62 -21.07
N LEU A 609 21.21 15.68 -20.31
CA LEU A 609 20.21 16.21 -19.40
C LEU A 609 19.54 17.43 -20.00
N SER A 610 18.26 17.58 -19.73
CA SER A 610 17.51 18.79 -20.07
C SER A 610 18.06 20.00 -19.29
N PRO A 611 18.00 21.22 -19.85
CA PRO A 611 18.26 22.42 -19.05
C PRO A 611 17.37 22.40 -17.80
N ALA A 612 17.93 22.76 -16.64
CA ALA A 612 17.19 22.78 -15.39
C ALA A 612 15.88 23.58 -15.56
N SER A 613 14.77 22.89 -15.51
CA SER A 613 13.46 23.55 -15.54
C SER A 613 13.24 24.30 -14.24
N PRO A 614 12.71 25.52 -14.28
CA PRO A 614 12.33 26.22 -13.05
C PRO A 614 11.38 25.37 -12.23
N THR A 615 11.74 25.08 -10.98
CA THR A 615 10.93 24.30 -10.04
C THR A 615 10.03 25.18 -9.18
N PHE A 616 9.50 26.25 -9.75
CA PHE A 616 8.58 27.12 -9.01
C PHE A 616 7.13 26.86 -9.40
N GLY A 617 6.26 27.32 -8.51
CA GLY A 617 4.82 27.22 -8.63
C GLY A 617 4.30 25.92 -8.05
N THR A 618 3.05 25.96 -7.62
CA THR A 618 2.37 24.88 -6.91
C THR A 618 3.11 24.38 -5.65
N GLY A 619 4.01 25.19 -5.08
CA GLY A 619 4.79 24.87 -3.88
C GLY A 619 6.02 24.00 -4.15
N ARG A 620 6.40 23.74 -5.40
CA ARG A 620 7.53 22.87 -5.75
C ARG A 620 8.87 23.35 -5.19
N GLU A 621 9.05 24.65 -5.09
CA GLU A 621 10.22 25.31 -4.50
C GLU A 621 10.46 24.90 -3.04
N LEU A 622 9.39 24.62 -2.27
CA LEU A 622 9.50 24.19 -0.88
C LEU A 622 10.12 22.79 -0.73
N PHE A 623 10.08 21.99 -1.80
CA PHE A 623 10.57 20.61 -1.81
C PHE A 623 11.97 20.45 -2.44
N GLU A 624 12.66 21.56 -2.73
CA GLU A 624 14.04 21.50 -3.23
C GLU A 624 14.97 20.77 -2.25
N GLY A 625 14.82 21.00 -0.95
CA GLY A 625 15.56 20.28 0.08
C GLY A 625 15.34 18.79 0.03
N PHE A 626 14.11 18.34 -0.25
CA PHE A 626 13.77 16.91 -0.38
C PHE A 626 14.44 16.31 -1.62
N ARG A 627 14.40 16.98 -2.77
CA ARG A 627 15.08 16.52 -3.99
C ARG A 627 16.58 16.35 -3.80
N ASN A 628 17.20 17.23 -3.01
CA ASN A 628 18.64 17.16 -2.76
C ASN A 628 19.07 15.96 -1.90
N ILE A 629 18.21 15.49 -0.99
CA ILE A 629 18.53 14.45 -0.02
C ILE A 629 17.81 13.11 -0.26
N VAL A 630 16.81 13.08 -1.15
CA VAL A 630 16.05 11.85 -1.40
C VAL A 630 16.97 10.72 -1.89
N SER A 631 16.77 9.52 -1.35
CA SER A 631 17.49 8.33 -1.78
C SER A 631 16.98 7.82 -3.15
N SER A 632 17.77 6.99 -3.79
CA SER A 632 17.39 6.33 -5.04
C SER A 632 16.13 5.46 -4.87
N ALA A 633 15.48 5.11 -5.98
CA ALA A 633 14.23 4.35 -5.98
C ALA A 633 14.38 2.96 -5.35
N ASP A 634 15.49 2.27 -5.57
CA ASP A 634 15.79 0.95 -5.00
C ASP A 634 16.07 0.97 -3.49
N LEU A 635 16.27 2.17 -2.93
CA LEU A 635 16.38 2.42 -1.49
C LEU A 635 15.12 3.04 -0.87
N GLY A 636 14.00 3.02 -1.60
CA GLY A 636 12.69 3.48 -1.15
C GLY A 636 12.37 4.93 -1.45
N ALA A 637 13.23 5.67 -2.16
CA ALA A 637 13.05 7.08 -2.54
C ALA A 637 12.52 7.92 -1.37
N SER A 638 13.23 7.93 -0.25
CA SER A 638 12.88 8.65 0.97
C SER A 638 13.85 9.77 1.27
N ALA A 639 13.33 10.90 1.74
CA ALA A 639 14.12 12.04 2.20
C ALA A 639 14.62 11.87 3.65
N PHE A 640 14.35 10.74 4.30
CA PHE A 640 14.86 10.44 5.64
C PHE A 640 16.19 9.70 5.56
N GLY A 641 17.21 10.26 6.23
CA GLY A 641 18.46 9.58 6.52
C GLY A 641 18.27 8.60 7.70
N ILE A 642 17.38 7.62 7.58
CA ILE A 642 17.28 6.54 8.54
C ILE A 642 18.37 5.54 8.15
N GLU A 643 19.51 5.59 8.83
CA GLU A 643 20.59 4.61 8.73
C GLU A 643 20.31 3.38 9.58
#